data_edbc8986c457a0451742b1e583b08d8f
#
_entry.id   edbc8986c457a0451742b1e583b08d8f
#
_cell.length_a   1.000
_cell.length_b   1.000
_cell.length_c   1.000
_cell.angle_alpha   90.00
_cell.angle_beta   90.00
_cell.angle_gamma   90.00
#
_symmetry.space_group_name_H-M   'P 1'
#
loop_
_entity.id
_entity.type
_entity.pdbx_description
1 polymer ?
#
loop_
_entity_poly.entity_id
_entity_poly.type
_entity_poly.pdbx_seq_one_letter_code
_entity_poly.pdbx_strand_id
1 'polypeptide(L)'
;MKKLFIGIMALVSLASCNHENPFLKEWNTPYGIPPFDEIRNEDFLPAIKAGIEQQQTEIDAITSNTEEPTFENTIIPFELSGEILRKVSGVLYNIAETDRSEELDSIVEQSIPLTSEHSDNINFNKALYERIEKIYKADQSALTREQQMVLKKLYESFVHNGVGLDADKQTRLKEINKDIAGKTQKIGNNILNESNKFKERFGISVSDYPNAMTETEDRQKREEMLRCYTMRGHNGDENDNCQLILDVMRLRIEKAQILGFDNPAQYVLEDKMAHDPETVDTFLAGIMKAATARARQELADMQTLMDEDVKAGKLTAGSKIEPWDWWYYAEKVRKQKYDLNEALTKPYFQIDSVLNGIFIAAKELYGVNMEKLTDVPAYNKDEVTTYKVTDNDGKLIGIFTTDYMPRDSKRGGAWMNNIREQYVNVRGEDVRPIIVNVGNLEEYLTIDEVQTMFHEFGHALHGLLSRCHYIGVSGTNVTRDFVEMFSQFNENWAFQPQLLRRYAKNSNNEVIPDSLVAKINNSLRFNQGFMTTELCAASILDMKWHELTSVDGIDIDAFEQKIAEECGLIPEIGYRYRTSYFNHIFCSGYNAGYYGYLWAEVLDKDAFSIFEQSGNVWNIELATKFKQTFLERGGSEEPMVLYEQFAGRRPDQTAFLRGRGLID
;
A
#
# COMPACT_ATOMS: atom_id res chain seq x y z
N MET A 1 -25.73 -16.89 32.38
CA MET A 1 -26.91 -17.24 31.55
C MET A 1 -26.46 -18.10 30.36
N LYS A 2 -26.45 -19.43 30.54
CA LYS A 2 -26.12 -20.37 29.45
C LYS A 2 -27.44 -20.95 28.98
N LYS A 3 -27.93 -20.57 27.78
CA LYS A 3 -28.96 -21.25 26.98
C LYS A 3 -29.68 -20.19 26.12
N LEU A 4 -29.21 -19.93 24.92
CA LEU A 4 -30.04 -19.51 23.77
C LEU A 4 -29.19 -19.43 22.50
N PHE A 5 -28.64 -20.50 22.04
CA PHE A 5 -28.08 -20.60 20.68
C PHE A 5 -28.26 -22.06 20.19
N ILE A 6 -29.52 -22.50 20.02
CA ILE A 6 -29.82 -23.67 19.19
C ILE A 6 -31.23 -23.42 18.62
N GLY A 7 -31.28 -23.19 17.33
CA GLY A 7 -32.52 -23.30 16.59
C GLY A 7 -32.72 -22.20 15.57
N ILE A 8 -32.29 -22.42 14.36
CA ILE A 8 -33.04 -22.39 13.11
C ILE A 8 -32.04 -22.81 12.02
N MET A 9 -31.89 -24.08 11.80
CA MET A 9 -31.48 -24.65 10.53
C MET A 9 -32.67 -25.44 10.04
N ALA A 10 -33.38 -24.96 9.06
CA ALA A 10 -34.40 -25.71 8.34
C ALA A 10 -34.32 -25.45 6.84
N LEU A 11 -33.72 -26.44 6.15
CA LEU A 11 -34.09 -27.02 4.88
C LEU A 11 -34.18 -26.15 3.62
N VAL A 12 -33.08 -26.20 2.84
CA VAL A 12 -33.22 -26.48 1.42
C VAL A 12 -32.34 -27.68 1.08
N SER A 13 -32.93 -28.85 1.05
CA SER A 13 -32.29 -30.08 0.57
C SER A 13 -32.62 -30.24 -0.91
N LEU A 14 -31.62 -30.07 -1.79
CA LEU A 14 -31.55 -30.69 -3.11
C LEU A 14 -30.21 -31.41 -3.21
N ALA A 15 -30.29 -32.70 -3.54
CA ALA A 15 -29.19 -33.65 -3.55
C ALA A 15 -28.06 -33.24 -4.51
N SER A 16 -26.93 -32.92 -3.94
CA SER A 16 -25.59 -33.01 -4.54
C SER A 16 -24.63 -33.41 -3.44
N CYS A 17 -23.61 -34.17 -3.73
CA CYS A 17 -22.59 -34.68 -2.80
C CYS A 17 -22.27 -33.70 -1.68
N ASN A 18 -22.24 -34.19 -0.41
CA ASN A 18 -22.05 -33.41 0.85
C ASN A 18 -20.76 -32.55 0.83
N HIS A 19 -20.72 -31.48 0.05
CA HIS A 19 -19.71 -30.43 0.23
C HIS A 19 -20.30 -29.36 1.17
N GLU A 20 -19.79 -29.32 2.39
CA GLU A 20 -20.13 -28.27 3.33
C GLU A 20 -19.18 -27.08 3.10
N ASN A 21 -19.73 -25.88 2.91
CA ASN A 21 -18.95 -24.68 2.68
C ASN A 21 -17.96 -24.41 3.84
N PRO A 22 -16.64 -24.40 3.60
CA PRO A 22 -15.63 -24.28 4.65
C PRO A 22 -15.67 -22.95 5.42
N PHE A 23 -16.20 -21.87 4.84
CA PHE A 23 -16.30 -20.57 5.50
C PHE A 23 -17.36 -20.52 6.61
N LEU A 24 -18.33 -21.44 6.59
CA LEU A 24 -19.44 -21.45 7.54
C LEU A 24 -19.14 -22.27 8.80
N LYS A 25 -17.91 -22.79 8.93
CA LYS A 25 -17.49 -23.59 10.09
C LYS A 25 -16.14 -23.11 10.66
N GLU A 26 -15.80 -23.57 11.86
CA GLU A 26 -14.46 -23.33 12.42
C GLU A 26 -13.41 -24.08 11.60
N TRP A 27 -12.27 -23.43 11.36
CA TRP A 27 -11.13 -24.05 10.68
C TRP A 27 -10.27 -24.84 11.69
N ASN A 28 -10.28 -26.18 11.58
CA ASN A 28 -9.50 -27.08 12.41
C ASN A 28 -8.10 -27.38 11.82
N THR A 29 -7.62 -26.54 10.92
CA THR A 29 -6.30 -26.62 10.33
C THR A 29 -5.23 -26.14 11.30
N PRO A 30 -3.95 -26.52 11.10
CA PRO A 30 -2.86 -25.99 11.91
C PRO A 30 -2.86 -24.44 11.93
N TYR A 31 -2.80 -23.84 13.10
CA TYR A 31 -2.80 -22.38 13.33
C TYR A 31 -4.04 -21.63 12.81
N GLY A 32 -5.11 -22.36 12.41
CA GLY A 32 -6.30 -21.76 11.77
C GLY A 32 -6.01 -21.16 10.39
N ILE A 33 -5.06 -21.74 9.66
CA ILE A 33 -4.81 -21.42 8.24
C ILE A 33 -6.07 -21.79 7.44
N PRO A 34 -6.55 -20.98 6.48
CA PRO A 34 -7.70 -21.34 5.66
C PRO A 34 -7.53 -22.74 5.05
N PRO A 35 -8.56 -23.57 5.05
CA PRO A 35 -8.50 -24.92 4.47
C PRO A 35 -8.53 -24.85 2.92
N PHE A 36 -7.48 -24.29 2.32
CA PHE A 36 -7.40 -24.03 0.88
C PHE A 36 -7.67 -25.26 0.02
N ASP A 37 -7.37 -26.46 0.51
CA ASP A 37 -7.62 -27.72 -0.18
C ASP A 37 -9.12 -28.10 -0.25
N GLU A 38 -9.96 -27.47 0.60
CA GLU A 38 -11.41 -27.71 0.67
C GLU A 38 -12.22 -26.58 0.03
N ILE A 39 -11.65 -25.36 -0.05
CA ILE A 39 -12.33 -24.16 -0.60
C ILE A 39 -12.46 -24.27 -2.12
N ARG A 40 -13.67 -23.98 -2.63
CA ARG A 40 -14.00 -23.93 -4.05
C ARG A 40 -14.56 -22.57 -4.43
N ASN A 41 -14.48 -22.22 -5.70
CA ASN A 41 -15.06 -20.96 -6.20
C ASN A 41 -16.54 -20.82 -5.88
N GLU A 42 -17.31 -21.92 -5.95
CA GLU A 42 -18.75 -21.95 -5.64
C GLU A 42 -19.07 -21.63 -4.16
N ASP A 43 -18.08 -21.65 -3.25
CA ASP A 43 -18.27 -21.37 -1.82
C ASP A 43 -18.32 -19.86 -1.53
N PHE A 44 -17.66 -19.02 -2.32
CA PHE A 44 -17.46 -17.61 -2.00
C PHE A 44 -18.75 -16.80 -1.93
N LEU A 45 -19.57 -16.76 -2.99
CA LEU A 45 -20.79 -15.95 -2.98
C LEU A 45 -21.82 -16.38 -1.93
N PRO A 46 -22.07 -17.69 -1.71
CA PRO A 46 -22.91 -18.12 -0.60
C PRO A 46 -22.36 -17.71 0.77
N ALA A 47 -21.04 -17.79 0.98
CA ALA A 47 -20.42 -17.40 2.24
C ALA A 47 -20.49 -15.88 2.47
N ILE A 48 -20.30 -15.06 1.43
CA ILE A 48 -20.46 -13.59 1.51
C ILE A 48 -21.89 -13.25 1.93
N LYS A 49 -22.89 -13.86 1.30
CA LYS A 49 -24.31 -13.62 1.65
C LYS A 49 -24.63 -14.04 3.08
N ALA A 50 -24.15 -15.21 3.49
CA ALA A 50 -24.32 -15.70 4.86
C ALA A 50 -23.57 -14.80 5.87
N GLY A 51 -22.37 -14.30 5.53
CA GLY A 51 -21.61 -13.37 6.37
C GLY A 51 -22.29 -12.02 6.54
N ILE A 52 -22.90 -11.49 5.48
CA ILE A 52 -23.72 -10.28 5.53
C ILE A 52 -24.94 -10.47 6.44
N GLU A 53 -25.65 -11.58 6.29
CA GLU A 53 -26.82 -11.91 7.12
C GLU A 53 -26.44 -12.11 8.60
N GLN A 54 -25.30 -12.78 8.86
CA GLN A 54 -24.78 -12.93 10.21
C GLN A 54 -24.47 -11.57 10.82
N GLN A 55 -23.68 -10.73 10.14
CA GLN A 55 -23.28 -9.43 10.67
C GLN A 55 -24.49 -8.51 10.90
N GLN A 56 -25.46 -8.53 10.00
CA GLN A 56 -26.70 -7.77 10.19
C GLN A 56 -27.44 -8.22 11.45
N THR A 57 -27.52 -9.54 11.69
CA THR A 57 -28.14 -10.09 12.91
C THR A 57 -27.40 -9.66 14.17
N GLU A 58 -26.08 -9.64 14.12
CA GLU A 58 -25.24 -9.18 15.25
C GLU A 58 -25.43 -7.69 15.51
N ILE A 59 -25.50 -6.86 14.47
CA ILE A 59 -25.79 -5.43 14.58
C ILE A 59 -27.21 -5.17 15.11
N ASP A 60 -28.20 -5.92 14.64
CA ASP A 60 -29.57 -5.82 15.14
C ASP A 60 -29.66 -6.18 16.63
N ALA A 61 -28.88 -7.15 17.09
CA ALA A 61 -28.77 -7.47 18.52
C ALA A 61 -28.14 -6.33 19.35
N ILE A 62 -27.13 -5.64 18.80
CA ILE A 62 -26.53 -4.45 19.44
C ILE A 62 -27.54 -3.32 19.53
N THR A 63 -28.22 -3.02 18.42
CA THR A 63 -29.14 -1.86 18.32
C THR A 63 -30.43 -2.06 19.08
N SER A 64 -30.91 -3.29 19.20
CA SER A 64 -32.10 -3.66 19.99
C SER A 64 -31.86 -3.80 21.49
N ASN A 65 -30.58 -3.78 21.95
CA ASN A 65 -30.25 -3.84 23.38
C ASN A 65 -30.78 -2.57 24.10
N THR A 66 -31.70 -2.78 25.05
CA THR A 66 -32.32 -1.72 25.83
C THR A 66 -31.49 -1.23 27.00
N GLU A 67 -30.38 -1.90 27.32
CA GLU A 67 -29.45 -1.48 28.36
C GLU A 67 -28.70 -0.20 27.91
N GLU A 68 -28.26 0.58 28.89
CA GLU A 68 -27.42 1.77 28.65
C GLU A 68 -26.19 1.38 27.81
N PRO A 69 -25.88 2.10 26.73
CA PRO A 69 -24.72 1.80 25.91
C PRO A 69 -23.41 1.90 26.70
N THR A 70 -22.61 0.83 26.63
CA THR A 70 -21.25 0.79 27.18
C THR A 70 -20.28 0.26 26.12
N PHE A 71 -18.99 0.42 26.39
CA PHE A 71 -17.96 -0.13 25.51
C PHE A 71 -18.12 -1.66 25.34
N GLU A 72 -18.46 -2.35 26.42
CA GLU A 72 -18.61 -3.82 26.46
C GLU A 72 -19.85 -4.33 25.75
N ASN A 73 -20.98 -3.58 25.78
CA ASN A 73 -22.22 -4.04 25.17
C ASN A 73 -22.51 -3.46 23.78
N THR A 74 -21.61 -2.60 23.29
CA THR A 74 -21.78 -1.92 21.99
C THR A 74 -20.52 -2.04 21.12
N ILE A 75 -19.36 -1.56 21.62
CA ILE A 75 -18.14 -1.47 20.81
C ILE A 75 -17.51 -2.85 20.62
N ILE A 76 -17.30 -3.61 21.69
CA ILE A 76 -16.71 -4.96 21.58
C ILE A 76 -17.55 -5.87 20.67
N PRO A 77 -18.89 -5.98 20.83
CA PRO A 77 -19.70 -6.78 19.91
C PRO A 77 -19.62 -6.31 18.45
N PHE A 78 -19.52 -5.00 18.20
CA PHE A 78 -19.38 -4.46 16.86
C PHE A 78 -18.03 -4.82 16.24
N GLU A 79 -16.92 -4.60 16.96
CA GLU A 79 -15.55 -4.94 16.51
C GLU A 79 -15.41 -6.44 16.16
N LEU A 80 -16.12 -7.31 16.87
CA LEU A 80 -16.06 -8.74 16.64
C LEU A 80 -17.13 -9.25 15.66
N SER A 81 -18.06 -8.40 15.23
CA SER A 81 -19.14 -8.78 14.30
C SER A 81 -18.59 -9.15 12.90
N GLY A 82 -19.34 -9.95 12.13
CA GLY A 82 -19.03 -10.29 10.75
C GLY A 82 -17.83 -11.22 10.56
N GLU A 83 -17.63 -12.19 11.46
CA GLU A 83 -16.50 -13.13 11.37
C GLU A 83 -16.47 -13.90 10.04
N ILE A 84 -17.63 -14.39 9.55
CA ILE A 84 -17.72 -15.12 8.29
C ILE A 84 -17.32 -14.20 7.14
N LEU A 85 -17.81 -12.97 7.14
CA LEU A 85 -17.51 -12.00 6.09
C LEU A 85 -16.01 -11.65 6.05
N ARG A 86 -15.36 -11.48 7.20
CA ARG A 86 -13.91 -11.28 7.27
C ARG A 86 -13.14 -12.48 6.72
N LYS A 87 -13.50 -13.71 7.13
CA LYS A 87 -12.86 -14.93 6.65
C LYS A 87 -12.94 -15.09 5.14
N VAL A 88 -14.15 -14.94 4.58
CA VAL A 88 -14.36 -15.13 3.14
C VAL A 88 -13.69 -14.01 2.34
N SER A 89 -13.76 -12.75 2.78
CA SER A 89 -13.13 -11.62 2.10
C SER A 89 -11.61 -11.72 2.11
N GLY A 90 -10.99 -12.05 3.26
CA GLY A 90 -9.53 -12.19 3.35
C GLY A 90 -8.97 -13.26 2.41
N VAL A 91 -9.71 -14.36 2.22
CA VAL A 91 -9.31 -15.43 1.28
C VAL A 91 -9.62 -15.04 -0.17
N LEU A 92 -10.84 -14.58 -0.46
CA LEU A 92 -11.28 -14.25 -1.82
C LEU A 92 -10.38 -13.20 -2.46
N TYR A 93 -10.18 -12.06 -1.79
CA TYR A 93 -9.38 -10.97 -2.37
C TYR A 93 -7.91 -11.35 -2.52
N ASN A 94 -7.36 -12.17 -1.60
CA ASN A 94 -6.01 -12.68 -1.78
C ASN A 94 -5.89 -13.57 -3.02
N ILE A 95 -6.78 -14.56 -3.20
CA ILE A 95 -6.72 -15.48 -4.35
C ILE A 95 -7.05 -14.75 -5.66
N ALA A 96 -8.00 -13.83 -5.65
CA ALA A 96 -8.37 -13.05 -6.85
C ALA A 96 -7.21 -12.17 -7.37
N GLU A 97 -6.26 -11.81 -6.52
CA GLU A 97 -5.07 -11.05 -6.92
C GLU A 97 -3.88 -11.95 -7.28
N THR A 98 -3.82 -13.18 -6.74
CA THR A 98 -2.67 -14.09 -6.91
C THR A 98 -2.90 -15.22 -7.90
N ASP A 99 -4.10 -15.81 -7.93
CA ASP A 99 -4.49 -16.94 -8.79
C ASP A 99 -5.78 -16.63 -9.57
N ARG A 100 -5.74 -15.48 -10.24
CA ARG A 100 -6.85 -14.90 -10.99
C ARG A 100 -7.39 -15.85 -12.06
N SER A 101 -8.73 -15.91 -12.20
CA SER A 101 -9.43 -16.59 -13.28
C SER A 101 -10.70 -15.79 -13.65
N GLU A 102 -11.23 -16.02 -14.86
CA GLU A 102 -12.50 -15.39 -15.28
C GLU A 102 -13.65 -15.68 -14.31
N GLU A 103 -13.67 -16.87 -13.71
CA GLU A 103 -14.67 -17.25 -12.71
C GLU A 103 -14.50 -16.46 -11.43
N LEU A 104 -13.28 -16.31 -10.90
CA LEU A 104 -13.00 -15.50 -9.71
C LEU A 104 -13.29 -14.03 -9.96
N ASP A 105 -12.92 -13.49 -11.11
CA ASP A 105 -13.26 -12.12 -11.50
C ASP A 105 -14.78 -11.89 -11.45
N SER A 106 -15.56 -12.82 -12.02
CA SER A 106 -17.01 -12.75 -11.97
C SER A 106 -17.59 -12.83 -10.55
N ILE A 107 -16.95 -13.61 -9.66
CA ILE A 107 -17.33 -13.69 -8.24
C ILE A 107 -17.05 -12.37 -7.53
N VAL A 108 -15.87 -11.79 -7.75
CA VAL A 108 -15.50 -10.47 -7.19
C VAL A 108 -16.46 -9.39 -7.68
N GLU A 109 -16.74 -9.32 -8.99
CA GLU A 109 -17.69 -8.36 -9.55
C GLU A 109 -19.08 -8.48 -8.93
N GLN A 110 -19.56 -9.69 -8.65
CA GLN A 110 -20.84 -9.92 -7.99
C GLN A 110 -20.79 -9.62 -6.48
N SER A 111 -19.65 -9.77 -5.83
CA SER A 111 -19.48 -9.54 -4.39
C SER A 111 -19.43 -8.06 -4.03
N ILE A 112 -18.79 -7.23 -4.86
CA ILE A 112 -18.59 -5.79 -4.62
C ILE A 112 -19.90 -5.05 -4.32
N PRO A 113 -20.97 -5.13 -5.14
CA PRO A 113 -22.22 -4.43 -4.85
C PRO A 113 -22.89 -4.91 -3.55
N LEU A 114 -22.78 -6.21 -3.22
CA LEU A 114 -23.36 -6.78 -1.98
C LEU A 114 -22.65 -6.24 -0.74
N THR A 115 -21.32 -6.26 -0.74
CA THR A 115 -20.52 -5.80 0.38
C THR A 115 -20.57 -4.27 0.52
N SER A 116 -20.60 -3.53 -0.59
CA SER A 116 -20.77 -2.07 -0.58
C SER A 116 -22.12 -1.64 -0.01
N GLU A 117 -23.22 -2.26 -0.45
CA GLU A 117 -24.55 -1.99 0.08
C GLU A 117 -24.64 -2.30 1.58
N HIS A 118 -24.03 -3.42 2.01
CA HIS A 118 -23.99 -3.80 3.42
C HIS A 118 -23.20 -2.79 4.25
N SER A 119 -22.03 -2.37 3.77
CA SER A 119 -21.20 -1.33 4.42
C SER A 119 -21.98 -0.01 4.54
N ASP A 120 -22.66 0.43 3.49
CA ASP A 120 -23.48 1.63 3.53
C ASP A 120 -24.64 1.50 4.55
N ASN A 121 -25.27 0.32 4.64
CA ASN A 121 -26.34 0.07 5.61
C ASN A 121 -25.83 0.15 7.05
N ILE A 122 -24.59 -0.30 7.33
CA ILE A 122 -23.93 -0.13 8.63
C ILE A 122 -23.61 1.35 8.87
N ASN A 123 -22.94 2.01 7.95
CA ASN A 123 -22.48 3.39 8.08
C ASN A 123 -23.65 4.39 8.27
N PHE A 124 -24.84 4.10 7.72
CA PHE A 124 -26.03 4.91 7.90
C PHE A 124 -26.98 4.38 9.00
N ASN A 125 -26.55 3.38 9.79
CA ASN A 125 -27.37 2.86 10.89
C ASN A 125 -27.40 3.85 12.05
N LYS A 126 -28.46 4.65 12.09
CA LYS A 126 -28.66 5.70 13.10
C LYS A 126 -28.73 5.14 14.53
N ALA A 127 -29.38 3.99 14.74
CA ALA A 127 -29.53 3.40 16.06
C ALA A 127 -28.15 2.91 16.61
N LEU A 128 -27.31 2.36 15.74
CA LEU A 128 -25.95 1.99 16.09
C LEU A 128 -25.10 3.23 16.40
N TYR A 129 -25.17 4.26 15.56
CA TYR A 129 -24.47 5.50 15.76
C TYR A 129 -24.86 6.19 17.09
N GLU A 130 -26.15 6.28 17.40
CA GLU A 130 -26.61 6.91 18.66
C GLU A 130 -26.04 6.20 19.91
N ARG A 131 -25.86 4.88 19.86
CA ARG A 131 -25.20 4.13 20.93
C ARG A 131 -23.71 4.46 21.02
N ILE A 132 -23.01 4.49 19.88
CA ILE A 132 -21.57 4.83 19.79
C ILE A 132 -21.36 6.29 20.26
N GLU A 133 -22.15 7.24 19.74
CA GLU A 133 -22.07 8.66 20.10
C GLU A 133 -22.25 8.89 21.60
N LYS A 134 -23.18 8.16 22.23
CA LYS A 134 -23.44 8.27 23.66
C LYS A 134 -22.23 7.84 24.48
N ILE A 135 -21.54 6.76 24.07
CA ILE A 135 -20.31 6.31 24.70
C ILE A 135 -19.19 7.33 24.47
N TYR A 136 -19.07 7.82 23.23
CA TYR A 136 -18.02 8.77 22.83
C TYR A 136 -18.10 10.12 23.58
N LYS A 137 -19.32 10.62 23.81
CA LYS A 137 -19.58 11.87 24.55
C LYS A 137 -19.57 11.71 26.07
N ALA A 138 -19.55 10.50 26.59
CA ALA A 138 -19.46 10.23 28.02
C ALA A 138 -18.04 10.41 28.56
N ASP A 139 -17.87 10.32 29.88
CA ASP A 139 -16.54 10.28 30.50
C ASP A 139 -15.80 8.99 30.09
N GLN A 140 -14.69 9.14 29.40
CA GLN A 140 -13.85 8.07 28.91
C GLN A 140 -12.68 7.73 29.84
N SER A 141 -12.61 8.32 31.04
CA SER A 141 -11.48 8.13 31.98
C SER A 141 -11.29 6.68 32.45
N ALA A 142 -12.33 5.86 32.38
CA ALA A 142 -12.27 4.43 32.70
C ALA A 142 -11.79 3.55 31.53
N LEU A 143 -11.76 4.08 30.29
CA LEU A 143 -11.31 3.36 29.11
C LEU A 143 -9.78 3.40 29.01
N THR A 144 -9.20 2.28 28.57
CA THR A 144 -7.77 2.27 28.18
C THR A 144 -7.55 3.18 26.95
N ARG A 145 -6.31 3.58 26.71
CA ARG A 145 -5.99 4.41 25.56
C ARG A 145 -6.37 3.73 24.23
N GLU A 146 -6.13 2.44 24.10
CA GLU A 146 -6.55 1.65 22.94
C GLU A 146 -8.07 1.68 22.75
N GLN A 147 -8.84 1.50 23.80
CA GLN A 147 -10.31 1.59 23.76
C GLN A 147 -10.78 2.99 23.34
N GLN A 148 -10.14 4.05 23.83
CA GLN A 148 -10.43 5.41 23.40
C GLN A 148 -10.15 5.60 21.89
N MET A 149 -9.05 5.04 21.38
CA MET A 149 -8.72 5.12 19.95
C MET A 149 -9.70 4.33 19.07
N VAL A 150 -10.09 3.13 19.46
CA VAL A 150 -11.13 2.36 18.76
C VAL A 150 -12.44 3.13 18.73
N LEU A 151 -12.88 3.64 19.88
CA LEU A 151 -14.11 4.44 20.00
C LEU A 151 -14.05 5.71 19.14
N LYS A 152 -12.92 6.42 19.17
CA LYS A 152 -12.68 7.62 18.35
C LYS A 152 -12.79 7.29 16.88
N LYS A 153 -12.00 6.32 16.38
CA LYS A 153 -12.00 5.90 14.96
C LYS A 153 -13.39 5.48 14.49
N LEU A 154 -14.09 4.72 15.33
CA LEU A 154 -15.43 4.27 14.99
C LEU A 154 -16.42 5.45 14.92
N TYR A 155 -16.45 6.32 15.91
CA TYR A 155 -17.28 7.52 15.92
C TYR A 155 -17.00 8.42 14.71
N GLU A 156 -15.74 8.74 14.48
CA GLU A 156 -15.30 9.57 13.36
C GLU A 156 -15.66 8.93 12.02
N SER A 157 -15.55 7.61 11.87
CA SER A 157 -15.94 6.89 10.65
C SER A 157 -17.44 7.06 10.35
N PHE A 158 -18.32 6.94 11.35
CA PHE A 158 -19.77 7.16 11.13
C PHE A 158 -20.06 8.61 10.74
N VAL A 159 -19.46 9.58 11.41
CA VAL A 159 -19.62 11.02 11.09
C VAL A 159 -19.10 11.31 9.69
N HIS A 160 -17.91 10.85 9.37
CA HIS A 160 -17.24 11.03 8.07
C HIS A 160 -18.02 10.40 6.91
N ASN A 161 -18.77 9.32 7.17
CA ASN A 161 -19.66 8.72 6.19
C ASN A 161 -21.06 9.35 6.14
N GLY A 162 -21.36 10.35 6.99
CA GLY A 162 -22.58 11.16 6.89
C GLY A 162 -23.81 10.57 7.58
N VAL A 163 -23.64 9.78 8.67
CA VAL A 163 -24.75 9.21 9.44
C VAL A 163 -25.72 10.27 9.98
N GLY A 164 -25.22 11.47 10.29
CA GLY A 164 -26.02 12.61 10.79
C GLY A 164 -26.80 13.38 9.73
N LEU A 165 -26.66 13.05 8.47
CA LEU A 165 -27.34 13.72 7.37
C LEU A 165 -28.83 13.31 7.27
N ASP A 166 -29.65 14.17 6.64
CA ASP A 166 -31.02 13.83 6.30
C ASP A 166 -31.09 12.71 5.24
N ALA A 167 -32.27 12.08 5.15
CA ALA A 167 -32.46 10.90 4.28
C ALA A 167 -32.22 11.18 2.79
N ASP A 168 -32.50 12.39 2.31
CA ASP A 168 -32.29 12.75 0.90
C ASP A 168 -30.79 12.82 0.59
N LYS A 169 -30.00 13.44 1.48
CA LYS A 169 -28.54 13.49 1.35
C LYS A 169 -27.90 12.12 1.48
N GLN A 170 -28.34 11.27 2.42
CA GLN A 170 -27.85 9.90 2.52
C GLN A 170 -28.17 9.09 1.26
N THR A 171 -29.36 9.23 0.69
CA THR A 171 -29.72 8.60 -0.58
C THR A 171 -28.80 9.06 -1.70
N ARG A 172 -28.54 10.38 -1.78
CA ARG A 172 -27.63 10.93 -2.77
C ARG A 172 -26.19 10.44 -2.60
N LEU A 173 -25.70 10.30 -1.37
CA LEU A 173 -24.38 9.73 -1.10
C LEU A 173 -24.25 8.28 -1.56
N LYS A 174 -25.29 7.44 -1.36
CA LYS A 174 -25.30 6.05 -1.87
C LYS A 174 -25.21 6.02 -3.40
N GLU A 175 -25.96 6.88 -4.10
CA GLU A 175 -25.84 7.01 -5.55
C GLU A 175 -24.43 7.43 -5.99
N ILE A 176 -23.88 8.46 -5.35
CA ILE A 176 -22.51 8.94 -5.62
C ILE A 176 -21.50 7.83 -5.42
N ASN A 177 -21.52 7.12 -4.29
CA ASN A 177 -20.60 6.03 -4.00
C ASN A 177 -20.68 4.92 -5.07
N LYS A 178 -21.90 4.54 -5.47
CA LYS A 178 -22.12 3.54 -6.54
C LYS A 178 -21.56 4.02 -7.88
N ASP A 179 -21.82 5.27 -8.24
CA ASP A 179 -21.37 5.85 -9.52
C ASP A 179 -19.84 5.99 -9.55
N ILE A 180 -19.22 6.43 -8.46
CA ILE A 180 -17.77 6.47 -8.33
C ILE A 180 -17.19 5.06 -8.53
N ALA A 181 -17.68 4.06 -7.81
CA ALA A 181 -17.19 2.68 -7.90
C ALA A 181 -17.27 2.15 -9.35
N GLY A 182 -18.39 2.34 -10.05
CA GLY A 182 -18.55 1.91 -11.44
C GLY A 182 -17.62 2.63 -12.41
N LYS A 183 -17.43 3.95 -12.23
CA LYS A 183 -16.55 4.75 -13.11
C LYS A 183 -15.07 4.45 -12.86
N THR A 184 -14.65 4.31 -11.61
CA THR A 184 -13.25 3.99 -11.25
C THR A 184 -12.85 2.61 -11.74
N GLN A 185 -13.74 1.63 -11.67
CA GLN A 185 -13.52 0.30 -12.26
C GLN A 185 -13.32 0.41 -13.78
N LYS A 186 -14.15 1.21 -14.48
CA LYS A 186 -13.99 1.40 -15.93
C LYS A 186 -12.67 2.10 -16.27
N ILE A 187 -12.24 3.10 -15.50
CA ILE A 187 -10.93 3.74 -15.67
C ILE A 187 -9.81 2.71 -15.53
N GLY A 188 -9.85 1.86 -14.49
CA GLY A 188 -8.86 0.80 -14.28
C GLY A 188 -8.79 -0.19 -15.45
N ASN A 189 -9.93 -0.62 -15.97
CA ASN A 189 -10.01 -1.52 -17.13
C ASN A 189 -9.42 -0.85 -18.39
N ASN A 190 -9.72 0.43 -18.63
CA ASN A 190 -9.17 1.18 -19.76
C ASN A 190 -7.64 1.32 -19.64
N ILE A 191 -7.10 1.59 -18.44
CA ILE A 191 -5.64 1.65 -18.20
C ILE A 191 -5.00 0.29 -18.49
N LEU A 192 -5.64 -0.81 -18.08
CA LEU A 192 -5.15 -2.15 -18.36
C LEU A 192 -5.11 -2.44 -19.88
N ASN A 193 -6.21 -2.11 -20.59
CA ASN A 193 -6.27 -2.28 -22.04
C ASN A 193 -5.17 -1.50 -22.76
N GLU A 194 -4.95 -0.24 -22.38
CA GLU A 194 -3.88 0.60 -22.93
C GLU A 194 -2.47 0.05 -22.60
N SER A 195 -2.30 -0.51 -21.41
CA SER A 195 -1.05 -1.16 -21.02
C SER A 195 -0.79 -2.43 -21.87
N ASN A 196 -1.83 -3.19 -22.19
CA ASN A 196 -1.73 -4.34 -23.10
C ASN A 196 -1.43 -3.91 -24.54
N LYS A 197 -2.07 -2.84 -25.06
CA LYS A 197 -1.72 -2.25 -26.37
C LYS A 197 -0.26 -1.80 -26.43
N PHE A 198 0.27 -1.22 -25.36
CA PHE A 198 1.68 -0.86 -25.25
C PHE A 198 2.58 -2.11 -25.35
N LYS A 199 2.25 -3.17 -24.59
CA LYS A 199 2.97 -4.44 -24.62
C LYS A 199 2.93 -5.09 -26.02
N GLU A 200 1.77 -5.11 -26.67
CA GLU A 200 1.64 -5.63 -28.05
C GLU A 200 2.51 -4.87 -29.05
N ARG A 201 2.59 -3.54 -28.91
CA ARG A 201 3.34 -2.68 -29.83
C ARG A 201 4.85 -2.80 -29.67
N PHE A 202 5.36 -2.84 -28.43
CA PHE A 202 6.79 -2.78 -28.14
C PHE A 202 7.40 -4.09 -27.67
N GLY A 203 6.60 -5.10 -27.34
CA GLY A 203 7.05 -6.38 -26.80
C GLY A 203 7.51 -6.33 -25.34
N ILE A 204 7.22 -5.23 -24.62
CA ILE A 204 7.61 -5.00 -23.23
C ILE A 204 6.39 -4.56 -22.42
N SER A 205 6.37 -4.87 -21.13
CA SER A 205 5.33 -4.39 -20.22
C SER A 205 5.54 -2.90 -19.89
N VAL A 206 4.49 -2.24 -19.38
CA VAL A 206 4.62 -0.86 -18.89
C VAL A 206 5.49 -0.76 -17.63
N SER A 207 5.64 -1.84 -16.87
CA SER A 207 6.57 -1.91 -15.74
C SER A 207 8.03 -1.96 -16.17
N ASP A 208 8.32 -2.58 -17.32
CA ASP A 208 9.68 -2.66 -17.89
C ASP A 208 10.07 -1.42 -18.72
N TYR A 209 9.14 -0.48 -18.88
CA TYR A 209 9.39 0.75 -19.66
C TYR A 209 10.66 1.50 -19.26
N PRO A 210 10.99 1.74 -17.96
CA PRO A 210 12.23 2.41 -17.58
C PRO A 210 13.48 1.66 -18.06
N ASN A 211 13.51 0.33 -17.90
CA ASN A 211 14.62 -0.52 -18.37
C ASN A 211 14.76 -0.45 -19.90
N ALA A 212 13.67 -0.55 -20.63
CA ALA A 212 13.66 -0.43 -22.07
C ALA A 212 14.16 0.94 -22.57
N MET A 213 13.79 2.03 -21.89
CA MET A 213 14.29 3.37 -22.19
C MET A 213 15.78 3.50 -21.92
N THR A 214 16.29 2.81 -20.91
CA THR A 214 17.71 2.74 -20.55
C THR A 214 18.54 2.03 -21.63
N GLU A 215 18.02 0.94 -22.20
CA GLU A 215 18.75 0.06 -23.12
C GLU A 215 18.58 0.44 -24.60
N THR A 216 17.52 1.15 -24.96
CA THR A 216 17.22 1.46 -26.36
C THR A 216 18.15 2.55 -26.89
N GLU A 217 19.07 2.20 -27.82
CA GLU A 217 19.99 3.17 -28.43
C GLU A 217 19.29 4.14 -29.41
N ASP A 218 18.26 3.68 -30.11
CA ASP A 218 17.51 4.48 -31.08
C ASP A 218 16.68 5.57 -30.41
N ARG A 219 17.09 6.81 -30.59
CA ARG A 219 16.44 7.99 -29.99
C ARG A 219 14.99 8.17 -30.44
N GLN A 220 14.68 7.90 -31.72
CA GLN A 220 13.31 8.01 -32.25
C GLN A 220 12.40 6.96 -31.64
N LYS A 221 12.91 5.75 -31.44
CA LYS A 221 12.17 4.68 -30.75
C LYS A 221 11.89 5.04 -29.29
N ARG A 222 12.86 5.67 -28.58
CA ARG A 222 12.61 6.16 -27.22
C ARG A 222 11.52 7.23 -27.18
N GLU A 223 11.56 8.21 -28.13
CA GLU A 223 10.51 9.23 -28.25
C GLU A 223 9.13 8.62 -28.50
N GLU A 224 9.05 7.64 -29.41
CA GLU A 224 7.80 6.92 -29.70
C GLU A 224 7.29 6.15 -28.48
N MET A 225 8.17 5.45 -27.76
CA MET A 225 7.83 4.73 -26.54
C MET A 225 7.31 5.67 -25.47
N LEU A 226 8.00 6.79 -25.20
CA LEU A 226 7.55 7.81 -24.24
C LEU A 226 6.15 8.32 -24.60
N ARG A 227 5.94 8.71 -25.86
CA ARG A 227 4.66 9.23 -26.30
C ARG A 227 3.52 8.20 -26.10
N CYS A 228 3.74 6.95 -26.49
CA CYS A 228 2.74 5.91 -26.28
C CYS A 228 2.51 5.63 -24.79
N TYR A 229 3.56 5.69 -23.97
CA TYR A 229 3.47 5.50 -22.52
C TYR A 229 2.66 6.62 -21.85
N THR A 230 2.93 7.88 -22.20
CA THR A 230 2.30 9.05 -21.57
C THR A 230 0.89 9.35 -22.08
N MET A 231 0.51 8.81 -23.25
CA MET A 231 -0.82 9.00 -23.85
C MET A 231 -1.82 7.89 -23.46
N ARG A 232 -1.45 6.95 -22.59
CA ARG A 232 -2.39 5.92 -22.13
C ARG A 232 -3.63 6.56 -21.50
N GLY A 233 -4.81 6.08 -21.91
CA GLY A 233 -6.09 6.62 -21.46
C GLY A 233 -6.40 8.05 -21.93
N HIS A 234 -5.66 8.56 -22.95
CA HIS A 234 -5.86 9.91 -23.54
C HIS A 234 -5.69 9.89 -25.06
N ASN A 235 -6.22 8.89 -25.73
CA ASN A 235 -6.08 8.73 -27.19
C ASN A 235 -7.35 9.12 -27.97
N GLY A 236 -8.42 9.56 -27.31
CA GLY A 236 -9.70 9.89 -27.93
C GLY A 236 -10.42 8.66 -28.49
N ASP A 237 -10.08 7.47 -27.99
CA ASP A 237 -10.69 6.17 -28.37
C ASP A 237 -11.57 5.62 -27.26
N GLU A 238 -11.98 4.35 -27.40
CA GLU A 238 -12.85 3.66 -26.43
C GLU A 238 -12.25 3.50 -25.03
N ASN A 239 -10.92 3.64 -24.89
CA ASN A 239 -10.20 3.59 -23.63
C ASN A 239 -9.83 4.97 -23.07
N ASP A 240 -10.35 6.05 -23.67
CA ASP A 240 -10.12 7.41 -23.18
C ASP A 240 -10.78 7.62 -21.81
N ASN A 241 -10.01 8.08 -20.85
CA ASN A 241 -10.42 8.27 -19.45
C ASN A 241 -10.78 9.72 -19.11
N CYS A 242 -10.51 10.69 -20.00
CA CYS A 242 -10.58 12.11 -19.66
C CYS A 242 -11.95 12.51 -19.12
N GLN A 243 -13.03 12.14 -19.82
CA GLN A 243 -14.38 12.45 -19.36
C GLN A 243 -14.79 11.69 -18.10
N LEU A 244 -14.38 10.40 -18.00
CA LEU A 244 -14.65 9.58 -16.79
C LEU A 244 -13.99 10.19 -15.54
N ILE A 245 -12.78 10.71 -15.67
CA ILE A 245 -12.04 11.37 -14.59
C ILE A 245 -12.76 12.65 -14.15
N LEU A 246 -13.16 13.51 -15.09
CA LEU A 246 -13.93 14.72 -14.77
C LEU A 246 -15.24 14.38 -14.07
N ASP A 247 -15.92 13.31 -14.48
CA ASP A 247 -17.14 12.84 -13.83
C ASP A 247 -16.86 12.32 -12.41
N VAL A 248 -15.79 11.54 -12.21
CA VAL A 248 -15.38 11.06 -10.87
C VAL A 248 -15.04 12.24 -9.97
N MET A 249 -14.29 13.21 -10.47
CA MET A 249 -13.95 14.41 -9.69
C MET A 249 -15.18 15.24 -9.34
N ARG A 250 -16.14 15.42 -10.25
CA ARG A 250 -17.41 16.09 -9.95
C ARG A 250 -18.16 15.39 -8.81
N LEU A 251 -18.22 14.06 -8.85
CA LEU A 251 -18.88 13.27 -7.81
C LEU A 251 -18.14 13.35 -6.47
N ARG A 252 -16.79 13.33 -6.48
CA ARG A 252 -15.97 13.50 -5.25
C ARG A 252 -16.18 14.88 -4.63
N ILE A 253 -16.23 15.93 -5.44
CA ILE A 253 -16.51 17.30 -4.98
C ILE A 253 -17.93 17.38 -4.39
N GLU A 254 -18.95 16.86 -5.08
CA GLU A 254 -20.30 16.82 -4.57
C GLU A 254 -20.39 16.05 -3.24
N LYS A 255 -19.72 14.90 -3.14
CA LYS A 255 -19.63 14.12 -1.89
C LYS A 255 -19.05 14.95 -0.75
N ALA A 256 -17.90 15.58 -0.96
CA ALA A 256 -17.24 16.41 0.06
C ALA A 256 -18.16 17.55 0.51
N GLN A 257 -18.81 18.25 -0.42
CA GLN A 257 -19.74 19.36 -0.12
C GLN A 257 -21.00 18.90 0.64
N ILE A 258 -21.56 17.74 0.32
CA ILE A 258 -22.68 17.14 1.07
C ILE A 258 -22.25 16.86 2.52
N LEU A 259 -21.01 16.43 2.72
CA LEU A 259 -20.41 16.11 4.02
C LEU A 259 -19.91 17.36 4.79
N GLY A 260 -19.97 18.55 4.19
CA GLY A 260 -19.64 19.82 4.84
C GLY A 260 -18.21 20.30 4.63
N PHE A 261 -17.48 19.71 3.68
CA PHE A 261 -16.14 20.11 3.28
C PHE A 261 -16.15 20.91 1.98
N ASP A 262 -15.21 21.82 1.81
CA ASP A 262 -15.15 22.65 0.59
C ASP A 262 -14.71 21.81 -0.63
N ASN A 263 -13.82 20.82 -0.42
CA ASN A 263 -13.24 20.02 -1.46
C ASN A 263 -12.86 18.61 -0.97
N PRO A 264 -12.57 17.66 -1.90
CA PRO A 264 -12.19 16.30 -1.56
C PRO A 264 -10.92 16.17 -0.71
N ALA A 265 -9.92 17.07 -0.88
CA ALA A 265 -8.69 17.02 -0.10
C ALA A 265 -8.93 17.30 1.38
N GLN A 266 -9.73 18.32 1.72
CA GLN A 266 -10.11 18.58 3.11
C GLN A 266 -10.84 17.39 3.74
N TYR A 267 -11.77 16.78 2.97
CA TYR A 267 -12.50 15.59 3.42
C TYR A 267 -11.57 14.42 3.71
N VAL A 268 -10.64 14.12 2.81
CA VAL A 268 -9.75 12.96 2.95
C VAL A 268 -8.71 13.16 4.04
N LEU A 269 -8.19 14.38 4.20
CA LEU A 269 -7.08 14.66 5.11
C LEU A 269 -7.51 14.87 6.58
N GLU A 270 -8.79 15.01 6.85
CA GLU A 270 -9.29 15.28 8.21
C GLU A 270 -8.75 14.29 9.26
N ASP A 271 -8.67 13.01 8.91
CA ASP A 271 -8.25 11.91 9.79
C ASP A 271 -6.80 11.43 9.52
N LYS A 272 -5.99 12.17 8.75
CA LYS A 272 -4.59 11.84 8.43
C LYS A 272 -3.62 12.61 9.34
N MET A 273 -2.33 12.21 9.33
CA MET A 273 -1.29 12.92 10.10
C MET A 273 -1.11 14.38 9.64
N ALA A 274 -1.30 14.63 8.36
CA ALA A 274 -1.17 15.97 7.78
C ALA A 274 -2.33 16.91 8.14
N HIS A 275 -3.52 16.37 8.41
CA HIS A 275 -4.77 17.04 8.80
C HIS A 275 -5.41 17.98 7.77
N ASP A 276 -4.63 18.67 6.94
CA ASP A 276 -5.15 19.67 6.00
C ASP A 276 -4.28 19.83 4.75
N PRO A 277 -4.85 20.36 3.63
CA PRO A 277 -4.14 20.55 2.39
C PRO A 277 -2.95 21.51 2.47
N GLU A 278 -3.00 22.58 3.27
CA GLU A 278 -1.94 23.59 3.41
C GLU A 278 -0.66 22.95 4.01
N THR A 279 -0.84 22.05 4.97
CA THR A 279 0.26 21.26 5.55
C THR A 279 0.94 20.39 4.47
N VAL A 280 0.16 19.70 3.64
CA VAL A 280 0.69 18.85 2.55
C VAL A 280 1.39 19.72 1.49
N ASP A 281 0.79 20.80 1.06
CA ASP A 281 1.36 21.72 0.07
C ASP A 281 2.69 22.30 0.55
N THR A 282 2.77 22.75 1.79
CA THR A 282 4.01 23.28 2.38
C THR A 282 5.09 22.22 2.45
N PHE A 283 4.73 21.00 2.83
CA PHE A 283 5.62 19.84 2.88
C PHE A 283 6.19 19.52 1.50
N LEU A 284 5.34 19.39 0.49
CA LEU A 284 5.74 19.05 -0.87
C LEU A 284 6.57 20.16 -1.52
N ALA A 285 6.22 21.44 -1.31
CA ALA A 285 6.97 22.57 -1.85
C ALA A 285 8.43 22.60 -1.35
N GLY A 286 8.66 22.25 -0.09
CA GLY A 286 10.00 22.14 0.47
C GLY A 286 10.86 21.07 -0.22
N ILE A 287 10.29 19.89 -0.43
CA ILE A 287 10.96 18.77 -1.10
C ILE A 287 11.18 19.08 -2.59
N MET A 288 10.16 19.58 -3.29
CA MET A 288 10.22 19.89 -4.73
C MET A 288 11.35 20.87 -5.05
N LYS A 289 11.55 21.88 -4.21
CA LYS A 289 12.64 22.85 -4.37
C LYS A 289 14.02 22.20 -4.30
N ALA A 290 14.26 21.30 -3.36
CA ALA A 290 15.53 20.61 -3.21
C ALA A 290 15.74 19.59 -4.35
N ALA A 291 14.70 18.83 -4.68
CA ALA A 291 14.72 17.81 -5.72
C ALA A 291 15.01 18.41 -7.11
N THR A 292 14.30 19.47 -7.50
CA THR A 292 14.53 20.13 -8.81
C THR A 292 15.90 20.80 -8.90
N ALA A 293 16.45 21.32 -7.79
CA ALA A 293 17.82 21.83 -7.77
C ALA A 293 18.84 20.73 -8.07
N ARG A 294 18.66 19.54 -7.46
CA ARG A 294 19.51 18.37 -7.72
C ARG A 294 19.31 17.81 -9.12
N ALA A 295 18.06 17.72 -9.60
CA ALA A 295 17.75 17.24 -10.95
C ALA A 295 18.40 18.08 -12.05
N ARG A 296 18.50 19.42 -11.87
CA ARG A 296 19.24 20.29 -12.80
C ARG A 296 20.74 20.01 -12.86
N GLN A 297 21.36 19.56 -11.76
CA GLN A 297 22.76 19.11 -11.77
C GLN A 297 22.90 17.80 -12.53
N GLU A 298 21.99 16.86 -12.32
CA GLU A 298 21.94 15.58 -13.04
C GLU A 298 21.72 15.80 -14.53
N LEU A 299 20.83 16.72 -14.92
CA LEU A 299 20.61 17.13 -16.32
C LEU A 299 21.90 17.68 -16.96
N ALA A 300 22.65 18.50 -16.24
CA ALA A 300 23.91 19.06 -16.76
C ALA A 300 24.98 17.97 -16.98
N ASP A 301 25.07 16.98 -16.09
CA ASP A 301 25.97 15.84 -16.27
C ASP A 301 25.59 15.03 -17.52
N MET A 302 24.30 14.76 -17.74
CA MET A 302 23.80 14.05 -18.91
C MET A 302 24.02 14.85 -20.21
N GLN A 303 23.78 16.17 -20.19
CA GLN A 303 24.02 17.03 -21.33
C GLN A 303 25.50 17.00 -21.76
N THR A 304 26.44 16.91 -20.81
CA THR A 304 27.85 16.75 -21.08
C THR A 304 28.14 15.50 -21.92
N LEU A 305 27.54 14.36 -21.57
CA LEU A 305 27.70 13.13 -22.34
C LEU A 305 26.99 13.17 -23.69
N MET A 306 25.84 13.84 -23.79
CA MET A 306 25.19 14.07 -25.06
C MET A 306 26.05 14.95 -26.01
N ASP A 307 26.70 15.96 -25.48
CA ASP A 307 27.62 16.81 -26.24
C ASP A 307 28.84 16.04 -26.77
N GLU A 308 29.30 15.00 -26.05
CA GLU A 308 30.31 14.06 -26.53
C GLU A 308 29.79 13.22 -27.71
N ASP A 309 28.57 12.71 -27.63
CA ASP A 309 27.92 11.96 -28.73
C ASP A 309 27.69 12.88 -29.98
N VAL A 310 27.37 14.15 -29.76
CA VAL A 310 27.32 15.15 -30.85
C VAL A 310 28.70 15.31 -31.50
N LYS A 311 29.77 15.49 -30.73
CA LYS A 311 31.16 15.59 -31.24
C LYS A 311 31.59 14.34 -31.99
N ALA A 312 31.12 13.18 -31.56
CA ALA A 312 31.37 11.89 -32.23
C ALA A 312 30.52 11.68 -33.50
N GLY A 313 29.66 12.63 -33.86
CA GLY A 313 28.78 12.54 -35.02
C GLY A 313 27.59 11.59 -34.91
N LYS A 314 27.26 11.15 -33.69
CA LYS A 314 26.11 10.28 -33.43
C LYS A 314 24.80 11.08 -33.38
N LEU A 315 24.86 12.36 -33.02
CA LEU A 315 23.72 13.25 -32.92
C LEU A 315 23.98 14.57 -33.68
N THR A 316 22.91 15.28 -34.00
CA THR A 316 22.96 16.58 -34.64
C THR A 316 23.53 17.67 -33.72
N ALA A 317 24.23 18.64 -34.27
CA ALA A 317 24.76 19.78 -33.51
C ALA A 317 23.61 20.51 -32.78
N GLY A 318 23.83 20.82 -31.50
CA GLY A 318 22.86 21.55 -30.69
C GLY A 318 21.75 20.65 -30.06
N SER A 319 21.85 19.32 -30.17
CA SER A 319 20.93 18.40 -29.47
C SER A 319 20.91 18.69 -27.96
N LYS A 320 19.73 18.66 -27.40
CA LYS A 320 19.49 18.78 -25.95
C LYS A 320 18.88 17.51 -25.41
N ILE A 321 19.07 17.30 -24.10
CA ILE A 321 18.36 16.25 -23.38
C ILE A 321 16.87 16.58 -23.40
N GLU A 322 16.08 15.61 -23.83
CA GLU A 322 14.64 15.64 -23.87
C GLU A 322 14.08 14.55 -22.91
N PRO A 323 12.81 14.54 -22.58
CA PRO A 323 12.25 13.55 -21.64
C PRO A 323 12.54 12.09 -22.03
N TRP A 324 12.58 11.76 -23.34
CA TRP A 324 12.92 10.42 -23.82
C TRP A 324 14.41 10.07 -23.74
N ASP A 325 15.27 11.03 -23.40
CA ASP A 325 16.72 10.82 -23.28
C ASP A 325 17.16 10.58 -21.83
N TRP A 326 16.32 10.96 -20.83
CA TRP A 326 16.72 10.96 -19.43
C TRP A 326 17.26 9.61 -18.97
N TRP A 327 16.47 8.55 -19.05
CA TRP A 327 16.86 7.20 -18.61
C TRP A 327 18.13 6.70 -19.33
N TYR A 328 18.21 6.91 -20.63
CA TYR A 328 19.36 6.49 -21.45
C TYR A 328 20.66 7.18 -21.04
N TYR A 329 20.64 8.51 -20.88
CA TYR A 329 21.85 9.24 -20.47
C TYR A 329 22.13 9.14 -18.98
N ALA A 330 21.12 9.01 -18.12
CA ALA A 330 21.31 8.70 -16.72
C ALA A 330 22.09 7.39 -16.53
N GLU A 331 21.75 6.33 -17.29
CA GLU A 331 22.48 5.07 -17.23
C GLU A 331 23.93 5.20 -17.72
N LYS A 332 24.18 6.01 -18.74
CA LYS A 332 25.57 6.31 -19.16
C LYS A 332 26.36 7.02 -18.05
N VAL A 333 25.75 7.98 -17.37
CA VAL A 333 26.37 8.66 -16.20
C VAL A 333 26.60 7.66 -15.08
N ARG A 334 25.63 6.76 -14.78
CA ARG A 334 25.74 5.73 -13.76
C ARG A 334 26.93 4.80 -14.03
N LYS A 335 27.02 4.29 -15.25
CA LYS A 335 28.17 3.44 -15.67
C LYS A 335 29.50 4.15 -15.56
N GLN A 336 29.56 5.43 -15.96
CA GLN A 336 30.81 6.19 -15.90
C GLN A 336 31.25 6.53 -14.45
N LYS A 337 30.30 6.91 -13.59
CA LYS A 337 30.61 7.35 -12.22
C LYS A 337 30.81 6.21 -11.23
N TYR A 338 30.03 5.12 -11.35
CA TYR A 338 29.98 4.07 -10.35
C TYR A 338 30.55 2.74 -10.83
N ASP A 339 30.76 2.55 -12.16
CA ASP A 339 31.21 1.30 -12.76
C ASP A 339 30.38 0.11 -12.21
N LEU A 340 29.07 0.29 -12.15
CA LEU A 340 28.09 -0.65 -11.61
C LEU A 340 27.07 -0.96 -12.70
N ASN A 341 26.79 -2.25 -12.88
CA ASN A 341 25.67 -2.73 -13.69
C ASN A 341 25.03 -3.95 -13.00
N GLU A 342 23.83 -4.30 -13.39
CA GLU A 342 23.07 -5.41 -12.80
C GLU A 342 23.76 -6.77 -12.98
N ALA A 343 24.44 -6.99 -14.11
CA ALA A 343 25.17 -8.23 -14.32
C ALA A 343 26.26 -8.49 -13.29
N LEU A 344 26.75 -7.45 -12.60
CA LEU A 344 27.72 -7.59 -11.50
C LEU A 344 27.06 -7.90 -10.16
N THR A 345 25.83 -7.46 -9.94
CA THR A 345 25.14 -7.55 -8.64
C THR A 345 24.17 -8.73 -8.57
N LYS A 346 23.35 -8.97 -9.62
CA LYS A 346 22.38 -10.07 -9.69
C LYS A 346 22.92 -11.44 -9.22
N PRO A 347 24.13 -11.88 -9.56
CA PRO A 347 24.64 -13.18 -9.10
C PRO A 347 24.72 -13.35 -7.58
N TYR A 348 24.69 -12.26 -6.80
CA TYR A 348 24.75 -12.28 -5.35
C TYR A 348 23.39 -12.16 -4.66
N PHE A 349 22.33 -11.87 -5.42
CA PHE A 349 20.99 -11.62 -4.90
C PHE A 349 20.00 -12.69 -5.35
N GLN A 350 20.32 -13.95 -5.09
CA GLN A 350 19.37 -15.05 -5.27
C GLN A 350 18.24 -14.91 -4.23
N ILE A 351 16.99 -15.05 -4.67
CA ILE A 351 15.78 -14.71 -3.90
C ILE A 351 15.73 -15.37 -2.50
N ASP A 352 16.05 -16.66 -2.40
CA ASP A 352 16.05 -17.36 -1.11
C ASP A 352 17.17 -16.84 -0.18
N SER A 353 18.28 -16.42 -0.75
CA SER A 353 19.39 -15.82 0.01
C SER A 353 19.00 -14.45 0.55
N VAL A 354 18.28 -13.64 -0.23
CA VAL A 354 17.75 -12.33 0.20
C VAL A 354 16.69 -12.53 1.28
N LEU A 355 15.77 -13.48 1.11
CA LEU A 355 14.78 -13.83 2.12
C LEU A 355 15.43 -14.29 3.44
N ASN A 356 16.49 -15.08 3.36
CA ASN A 356 17.27 -15.45 4.55
C ASN A 356 17.93 -14.22 5.20
N GLY A 357 18.42 -13.25 4.41
CA GLY A 357 18.91 -11.96 4.90
C GLY A 357 17.85 -11.19 5.69
N ILE A 358 16.65 -11.13 5.18
CA ILE A 358 15.49 -10.53 5.84
C ILE A 358 15.20 -11.21 7.18
N PHE A 359 15.19 -12.55 7.22
CA PHE A 359 14.97 -13.32 8.45
C PHE A 359 16.09 -13.12 9.49
N ILE A 360 17.34 -13.01 9.03
CA ILE A 360 18.47 -12.66 9.90
C ILE A 360 18.26 -11.29 10.54
N ALA A 361 17.86 -10.27 9.76
CA ALA A 361 17.62 -8.95 10.28
C ALA A 361 16.46 -8.94 11.30
N ALA A 362 15.35 -9.58 10.98
CA ALA A 362 14.19 -9.69 11.88
C ALA A 362 14.55 -10.39 13.21
N LYS A 363 15.36 -11.43 13.14
CA LYS A 363 15.84 -12.14 14.33
C LYS A 363 16.72 -11.28 15.21
N GLU A 364 17.70 -10.60 14.61
CA GLU A 364 18.67 -9.79 15.37
C GLU A 364 18.05 -8.52 15.95
N LEU A 365 17.19 -7.84 15.19
CA LEU A 365 16.57 -6.59 15.64
C LEU A 365 15.40 -6.83 16.60
N TYR A 366 14.55 -7.82 16.30
CA TYR A 366 13.24 -7.95 16.95
C TYR A 366 13.03 -9.29 17.66
N GLY A 367 13.98 -10.23 17.57
CA GLY A 367 13.84 -11.57 18.16
C GLY A 367 12.81 -12.46 17.44
N VAL A 368 12.57 -12.23 16.16
CA VAL A 368 11.60 -12.97 15.33
C VAL A 368 12.29 -14.15 14.65
N ASN A 369 11.78 -15.37 14.87
CA ASN A 369 12.29 -16.60 14.26
C ASN A 369 11.29 -17.17 13.28
N MET A 370 11.79 -17.65 12.12
CA MET A 370 11.01 -18.23 11.03
C MET A 370 11.29 -19.73 10.90
N GLU A 371 10.24 -20.55 10.88
CA GLU A 371 10.29 -21.99 10.69
C GLU A 371 9.40 -22.39 9.53
N LYS A 372 9.98 -22.94 8.45
CA LYS A 372 9.21 -23.37 7.27
C LYS A 372 8.27 -24.52 7.64
N LEU A 373 6.99 -24.40 7.29
CA LEU A 373 5.98 -25.44 7.43
C LEU A 373 5.83 -26.19 6.10
N THR A 374 5.68 -27.53 6.18
CA THR A 374 5.57 -28.41 4.98
C THR A 374 4.19 -28.99 4.81
N ASP A 375 3.45 -29.25 5.89
CA ASP A 375 2.19 -30.00 5.86
C ASP A 375 1.01 -29.09 6.26
N VAL A 376 0.88 -27.94 5.60
CA VAL A 376 -0.20 -26.96 5.81
C VAL A 376 -0.90 -26.64 4.50
N PRO A 377 -2.22 -26.31 4.53
CA PRO A 377 -2.92 -25.88 3.32
C PRO A 377 -2.32 -24.60 2.73
N ALA A 378 -2.26 -24.52 1.39
CA ALA A 378 -1.83 -23.33 0.67
C ALA A 378 -2.73 -23.14 -0.56
N TYR A 379 -2.98 -21.86 -0.94
CA TYR A 379 -3.80 -21.55 -2.12
C TYR A 379 -3.09 -21.91 -3.43
N ASN A 380 -1.77 -21.97 -3.44
CA ASN A 380 -0.96 -22.48 -4.54
C ASN A 380 0.22 -23.27 -3.95
N LYS A 381 0.16 -24.59 -4.04
CA LYS A 381 1.14 -25.49 -3.36
C LYS A 381 2.52 -25.46 -3.97
N ASP A 382 2.62 -25.09 -5.24
CA ASP A 382 3.89 -25.14 -5.98
C ASP A 382 4.70 -23.84 -5.77
N GLU A 383 4.01 -22.71 -5.55
CA GLU A 383 4.64 -21.38 -5.52
C GLU A 383 4.68 -20.76 -4.12
N VAL A 384 3.76 -21.16 -3.24
CA VAL A 384 3.56 -20.53 -1.93
C VAL A 384 4.35 -21.27 -0.85
N THR A 385 5.13 -20.51 -0.08
CA THR A 385 5.83 -21.05 1.10
C THR A 385 5.30 -20.43 2.38
N THR A 386 4.93 -21.26 3.36
CA THR A 386 4.38 -20.83 4.65
C THR A 386 5.38 -21.03 5.77
N TYR A 387 5.48 -20.06 6.67
CA TYR A 387 6.36 -20.05 7.84
C TYR A 387 5.56 -19.87 9.12
N LYS A 388 5.92 -20.63 10.13
CA LYS A 388 5.57 -20.36 11.53
C LYS A 388 6.53 -19.29 12.06
N VAL A 389 5.97 -18.26 12.65
CA VAL A 389 6.73 -17.14 13.21
C VAL A 389 6.66 -17.21 14.74
N THR A 390 7.81 -17.20 15.39
CA THR A 390 7.91 -17.29 16.86
C THR A 390 8.86 -16.23 17.43
N ASP A 391 8.67 -15.88 18.70
CA ASP A 391 9.67 -15.13 19.47
C ASP A 391 10.85 -16.02 19.92
N ASN A 392 11.79 -15.43 20.67
CA ASN A 392 12.94 -16.16 21.19
C ASN A 392 12.60 -17.24 22.23
N ASP A 393 11.42 -17.16 22.85
CA ASP A 393 10.92 -18.13 23.82
C ASP A 393 10.09 -19.24 23.14
N GLY A 394 9.95 -19.19 21.81
CA GLY A 394 9.18 -20.13 21.00
C GLY A 394 7.66 -19.87 21.02
N LYS A 395 7.21 -18.74 21.58
CA LYS A 395 5.79 -18.36 21.56
C LYS A 395 5.41 -17.94 20.13
N LEU A 396 4.22 -18.38 19.67
CA LEU A 396 3.68 -18.05 18.36
C LEU A 396 3.44 -16.52 18.23
N ILE A 397 4.04 -15.91 17.23
CA ILE A 397 3.80 -14.53 16.79
C ILE A 397 2.74 -14.49 15.70
N GLY A 398 2.79 -15.39 14.75
CA GLY A 398 1.85 -15.45 13.61
C GLY A 398 2.27 -16.47 12.57
N ILE A 399 1.57 -16.43 11.44
CA ILE A 399 1.90 -17.20 10.24
C ILE A 399 2.28 -16.21 9.16
N PHE A 400 3.37 -16.48 8.48
CA PHE A 400 3.86 -15.70 7.37
C PHE A 400 3.93 -16.54 6.10
N THR A 401 3.40 -16.04 5.01
CA THR A 401 3.37 -16.74 3.72
C THR A 401 4.03 -15.87 2.67
N THR A 402 4.86 -16.50 1.81
CA THR A 402 5.52 -15.84 0.69
C THR A 402 5.01 -16.39 -0.64
N ASP A 403 4.75 -15.49 -1.58
CA ASP A 403 4.31 -15.77 -2.94
C ASP A 403 5.01 -14.82 -3.91
N TYR A 404 6.30 -15.07 -4.20
CA TYR A 404 7.15 -14.09 -4.89
C TYR A 404 7.34 -14.34 -6.38
N MET A 405 7.14 -15.57 -6.87
CA MET A 405 7.39 -15.89 -8.29
C MET A 405 6.28 -15.33 -9.18
N PRO A 406 6.61 -14.78 -10.38
CA PRO A 406 5.62 -14.27 -11.31
C PRO A 406 4.83 -15.42 -11.96
N ARG A 407 3.55 -15.18 -12.23
CA ARG A 407 2.69 -16.07 -13.05
C ARG A 407 1.59 -15.27 -13.75
N ASP A 408 1.08 -15.81 -14.85
CA ASP A 408 0.08 -15.10 -15.69
C ASP A 408 -1.22 -14.78 -14.93
N SER A 409 -1.56 -15.58 -13.92
CA SER A 409 -2.75 -15.38 -13.07
C SER A 409 -2.56 -14.36 -11.95
N LYS A 410 -1.34 -13.83 -11.75
CA LYS A 410 -1.02 -12.91 -10.65
C LYS A 410 -1.03 -11.46 -11.11
N ARG A 411 -1.61 -10.57 -10.31
CA ARG A 411 -1.53 -9.11 -10.51
C ARG A 411 -0.07 -8.65 -10.41
N GLY A 412 0.34 -7.70 -11.25
CA GLY A 412 1.68 -7.12 -11.24
C GLY A 412 1.95 -6.26 -9.99
N GLY A 413 3.22 -6.09 -9.64
CA GLY A 413 3.70 -5.36 -8.47
C GLY A 413 4.03 -6.27 -7.29
N ALA A 414 4.20 -5.66 -6.12
CA ALA A 414 4.39 -6.36 -4.85
C ALA A 414 3.46 -5.75 -3.80
N TRP A 415 3.03 -6.53 -2.83
CA TRP A 415 2.14 -6.09 -1.74
C TRP A 415 2.11 -7.07 -0.58
N MET A 416 1.62 -6.59 0.56
CA MET A 416 1.28 -7.40 1.72
C MET A 416 -0.24 -7.48 1.90
N ASN A 417 -0.76 -8.66 2.21
CA ASN A 417 -2.15 -8.88 2.60
C ASN A 417 -2.26 -9.48 4.00
N ASN A 418 -3.33 -9.09 4.72
CA ASN A 418 -3.82 -9.78 5.91
C ASN A 418 -4.91 -10.77 5.51
N ILE A 419 -4.63 -12.08 5.55
CA ILE A 419 -5.71 -13.09 5.52
C ILE A 419 -6.46 -13.07 6.85
N ARG A 420 -5.74 -12.78 7.94
CA ARG A 420 -6.28 -12.57 9.27
C ARG A 420 -5.41 -11.58 10.04
N GLU A 421 -6.03 -10.56 10.62
CA GLU A 421 -5.38 -9.67 11.57
C GLU A 421 -5.20 -10.34 12.94
N GLN A 422 -4.33 -9.75 13.78
CA GLN A 422 -4.21 -10.09 15.19
C GLN A 422 -5.33 -9.40 15.98
N TYR A 423 -5.97 -10.09 16.92
CA TYR A 423 -6.97 -9.52 17.83
C TYR A 423 -7.21 -10.43 19.04
N VAL A 424 -7.94 -9.93 20.05
CA VAL A 424 -8.41 -10.77 21.17
C VAL A 424 -9.88 -11.10 20.97
N ASN A 425 -10.19 -12.41 20.92
CA ASN A 425 -11.56 -12.87 20.68
C ASN A 425 -12.44 -12.82 21.95
N VAL A 426 -13.73 -13.18 21.81
CA VAL A 426 -14.71 -13.20 22.92
C VAL A 426 -14.33 -14.15 24.07
N ARG A 427 -13.39 -15.06 23.86
CA ARG A 427 -12.88 -15.98 24.91
C ARG A 427 -11.65 -15.40 25.61
N GLY A 428 -11.18 -14.21 25.20
CA GLY A 428 -9.95 -13.60 25.72
C GLY A 428 -8.68 -14.22 25.16
N GLU A 429 -8.76 -14.95 24.04
CA GLU A 429 -7.63 -15.58 23.37
C GLU A 429 -7.01 -14.61 22.36
N ASP A 430 -5.68 -14.48 22.39
CA ASP A 430 -4.90 -13.73 21.41
C ASP A 430 -4.82 -14.50 20.08
N VAL A 431 -5.70 -14.12 19.14
CA VAL A 431 -5.74 -14.71 17.80
C VAL A 431 -4.61 -14.11 16.98
N ARG A 432 -3.66 -14.95 16.59
CA ARG A 432 -2.46 -14.49 15.89
C ARG A 432 -2.69 -14.31 14.37
N PRO A 433 -1.99 -13.36 13.75
CA PRO A 433 -2.21 -12.98 12.35
C PRO A 433 -1.76 -14.06 11.36
N ILE A 434 -2.34 -14.01 10.16
CA ILE A 434 -1.87 -14.72 8.96
C ILE A 434 -1.60 -13.68 7.89
N ILE A 435 -0.33 -13.50 7.57
CA ILE A 435 0.18 -12.46 6.67
C ILE A 435 0.74 -13.10 5.40
N VAL A 436 0.49 -12.48 4.27
CA VAL A 436 1.02 -12.90 2.97
C VAL A 436 1.81 -11.74 2.36
N ASN A 437 3.05 -12.01 1.94
CA ASN A 437 3.78 -11.14 1.03
C ASN A 437 3.73 -11.72 -0.38
N VAL A 438 3.31 -10.90 -1.32
CA VAL A 438 3.19 -11.25 -2.74
C VAL A 438 4.18 -10.40 -3.54
N GLY A 439 4.74 -10.97 -4.60
CA GLY A 439 5.62 -10.26 -5.52
C GLY A 439 5.58 -10.87 -6.92
N ASN A 440 6.31 -10.25 -7.84
CA ASN A 440 6.58 -10.75 -9.19
C ASN A 440 8.08 -10.63 -9.45
N LEU A 441 8.85 -11.46 -8.77
CA LEU A 441 10.30 -11.37 -8.68
C LEU A 441 10.95 -12.55 -9.38
N GLU A 442 12.10 -12.32 -10.01
CA GLU A 442 12.90 -13.36 -10.64
C GLU A 442 13.74 -14.12 -9.61
N GLU A 443 14.37 -15.22 -10.02
CA GLU A 443 15.29 -16.01 -9.18
C GLU A 443 16.49 -15.18 -8.69
N TYR A 444 17.00 -14.27 -9.53
CA TYR A 444 18.12 -13.37 -9.22
C TYR A 444 17.68 -11.92 -9.33
N LEU A 445 17.75 -11.22 -8.23
CA LEU A 445 17.13 -9.92 -8.04
C LEU A 445 18.04 -8.75 -8.46
N THR A 446 17.42 -7.68 -8.91
CA THR A 446 18.01 -6.36 -9.01
C THR A 446 18.15 -5.72 -7.61
N ILE A 447 18.86 -4.61 -7.52
CA ILE A 447 18.95 -3.81 -6.28
C ILE A 447 17.56 -3.34 -5.83
N ASP A 448 16.74 -2.88 -6.77
CA ASP A 448 15.39 -2.38 -6.49
C ASP A 448 14.46 -3.52 -6.01
N GLU A 449 14.56 -4.71 -6.58
CA GLU A 449 13.77 -5.88 -6.15
C GLU A 449 14.20 -6.39 -4.77
N VAL A 450 15.48 -6.31 -4.42
CA VAL A 450 15.95 -6.58 -3.05
C VAL A 450 15.31 -5.59 -2.07
N GLN A 451 15.31 -4.31 -2.41
CA GLN A 451 14.67 -3.27 -1.59
C GLN A 451 13.17 -3.53 -1.43
N THR A 452 12.48 -3.89 -2.51
CA THR A 452 11.06 -4.25 -2.51
C THR A 452 10.75 -5.42 -1.56
N MET A 453 11.58 -6.48 -1.54
CA MET A 453 11.38 -7.58 -0.60
C MET A 453 11.51 -7.13 0.87
N PHE A 454 12.47 -6.26 1.18
CA PHE A 454 12.58 -5.69 2.52
C PHE A 454 11.40 -4.79 2.86
N HIS A 455 10.90 -4.02 1.90
CA HIS A 455 9.71 -3.17 2.02
C HIS A 455 8.49 -4.00 2.42
N GLU A 456 8.11 -4.99 1.61
CA GLU A 456 6.93 -5.81 1.87
C GLU A 456 7.04 -6.58 3.19
N PHE A 457 8.25 -7.00 3.56
CA PHE A 457 8.47 -7.62 4.85
C PHE A 457 8.35 -6.64 6.02
N GLY A 458 8.61 -5.35 5.82
CA GLY A 458 8.36 -4.30 6.81
C GLY A 458 6.87 -4.19 7.15
N HIS A 459 5.98 -4.23 6.13
CA HIS A 459 4.54 -4.35 6.35
C HIS A 459 4.17 -5.65 7.06
N ALA A 460 4.80 -6.77 6.68
CA ALA A 460 4.56 -8.05 7.34
C ALA A 460 4.95 -8.01 8.83
N LEU A 461 6.09 -7.39 9.18
CA LEU A 461 6.47 -7.18 10.58
C LEU A 461 5.46 -6.36 11.36
N HIS A 462 4.89 -5.31 10.75
CA HIS A 462 3.86 -4.48 11.37
C HIS A 462 2.58 -5.28 11.67
N GLY A 463 2.15 -6.15 10.75
CA GLY A 463 1.02 -7.07 10.99
C GLY A 463 1.34 -8.17 12.00
N LEU A 464 2.50 -8.83 11.87
CA LEU A 464 2.91 -9.96 12.70
C LEU A 464 3.12 -9.59 14.18
N LEU A 465 3.78 -8.45 14.42
CA LEU A 465 4.16 -8.03 15.76
C LEU A 465 3.05 -7.33 16.54
N SER A 466 1.89 -7.05 15.92
CA SER A 466 0.75 -6.43 16.60
C SER A 466 0.38 -7.15 17.89
N ARG A 467 0.03 -6.34 18.91
CA ARG A 467 -0.46 -6.79 20.23
C ARG A 467 -1.72 -6.03 20.64
N CYS A 468 -2.49 -5.59 19.69
CA CYS A 468 -3.73 -4.90 19.93
C CYS A 468 -4.83 -5.86 20.41
N HIS A 469 -5.80 -5.35 21.13
CA HIS A 469 -6.99 -6.12 21.54
C HIS A 469 -8.07 -6.07 20.45
N TYR A 470 -8.13 -4.99 19.66
CA TYR A 470 -9.22 -4.70 18.72
C TYR A 470 -8.73 -4.71 17.29
N ILE A 471 -9.54 -5.28 16.38
CA ILE A 471 -9.22 -5.43 14.95
C ILE A 471 -9.02 -4.06 14.29
N GLY A 472 -9.89 -3.10 14.57
CA GLY A 472 -9.88 -1.77 13.94
C GLY A 472 -8.62 -0.94 14.17
N VAL A 473 -7.75 -1.35 15.11
CA VAL A 473 -6.45 -0.69 15.40
C VAL A 473 -5.26 -1.62 15.30
N SER A 474 -5.46 -2.87 14.85
CA SER A 474 -4.40 -3.88 14.81
C SER A 474 -3.48 -3.73 13.59
N GLY A 475 -2.19 -3.91 13.81
CA GLY A 475 -1.17 -4.00 12.75
C GLY A 475 -1.23 -2.83 11.78
N THR A 476 -1.46 -3.11 10.51
CA THR A 476 -1.49 -2.11 9.43
C THR A 476 -2.75 -1.24 9.38
N ASN A 477 -3.70 -1.40 10.33
CA ASN A 477 -4.90 -0.55 10.46
C ASN A 477 -4.57 0.83 11.07
N VAL A 478 -3.68 1.55 10.41
CA VAL A 478 -3.21 2.92 10.72
C VAL A 478 -3.58 3.88 9.59
N THR A 479 -3.30 5.18 9.77
CA THR A 479 -3.54 6.17 8.72
C THR A 479 -2.65 5.92 7.50
N ARG A 480 -3.12 6.29 6.30
CA ARG A 480 -2.45 6.04 5.03
C ARG A 480 -1.05 6.69 4.95
N ASP A 481 -0.90 7.87 5.53
CA ASP A 481 0.37 8.60 5.58
C ASP A 481 1.33 8.12 6.70
N PHE A 482 0.96 7.04 7.41
CA PHE A 482 1.81 6.40 8.40
C PHE A 482 2.18 4.95 8.04
N VAL A 483 1.34 4.26 7.28
CA VAL A 483 1.49 2.83 7.02
C VAL A 483 2.81 2.49 6.31
N GLU A 484 3.27 3.36 5.40
CA GLU A 484 4.50 3.15 4.63
C GLU A 484 5.78 3.40 5.45
N MET A 485 5.70 4.04 6.63
CA MET A 485 6.86 4.24 7.48
C MET A 485 7.54 2.93 7.85
N PHE A 486 6.80 1.86 8.08
CA PHE A 486 7.32 0.58 8.57
C PHE A 486 7.98 -0.23 7.46
N SER A 487 7.40 -0.21 6.27
CA SER A 487 7.96 -0.83 5.07
C SER A 487 9.27 -0.15 4.68
N GLN A 488 9.26 1.18 4.52
CA GLN A 488 10.43 1.98 4.16
C GLN A 488 11.53 1.92 5.23
N PHE A 489 11.16 1.90 6.51
CA PHE A 489 12.13 1.76 7.59
C PHE A 489 12.90 0.44 7.50
N ASN A 490 12.23 -0.66 7.14
CA ASN A 490 12.88 -1.96 7.00
C ASN A 490 13.87 -2.02 5.82
N GLU A 491 13.69 -1.22 4.77
CA GLU A 491 14.60 -1.11 3.63
C GLU A 491 16.01 -0.68 4.01
N ASN A 492 16.18 0.10 5.10
CA ASN A 492 17.47 0.64 5.53
C ASN A 492 18.50 -0.45 5.88
N TRP A 493 18.05 -1.68 6.16
CA TRP A 493 18.95 -2.81 6.43
C TRP A 493 19.36 -3.57 5.18
N ALA A 494 18.64 -3.47 4.06
CA ALA A 494 18.86 -4.27 2.86
C ALA A 494 20.33 -4.28 2.40
N PHE A 495 20.96 -3.12 2.39
CA PHE A 495 22.33 -2.94 1.88
C PHE A 495 23.37 -2.64 2.97
N GLN A 496 23.03 -2.87 4.25
CA GLN A 496 24.03 -2.74 5.31
C GLN A 496 25.16 -3.73 5.11
N PRO A 497 26.44 -3.29 5.10
CA PRO A 497 27.58 -4.16 4.78
C PRO A 497 27.67 -5.42 5.67
N GLN A 498 27.26 -5.30 6.93
CA GLN A 498 27.25 -6.42 7.87
C GLN A 498 26.23 -7.50 7.48
N LEU A 499 25.06 -7.10 6.98
CA LEU A 499 24.01 -8.02 6.52
C LEU A 499 24.34 -8.61 5.15
N LEU A 500 24.80 -7.77 4.19
CA LEU A 500 25.21 -8.21 2.86
C LEU A 500 26.24 -9.34 2.90
N ARG A 501 27.25 -9.25 3.77
CA ARG A 501 28.28 -10.32 3.94
C ARG A 501 27.67 -11.65 4.40
N ARG A 502 26.45 -11.67 4.93
CA ARG A 502 25.80 -12.88 5.44
C ARG A 502 24.90 -13.53 4.39
N TYR A 503 24.17 -12.74 3.63
CA TYR A 503 23.21 -13.29 2.67
C TYR A 503 23.66 -13.16 1.21
N ALA A 504 24.38 -12.09 0.83
CA ALA A 504 24.71 -11.84 -0.57
C ALA A 504 25.89 -12.73 -1.01
N LYS A 505 25.55 -13.89 -1.58
CA LYS A 505 26.52 -14.90 -2.03
C LYS A 505 26.15 -15.38 -3.42
N ASN A 506 27.17 -15.59 -4.26
CA ASN A 506 26.98 -16.15 -5.59
C ASN A 506 26.80 -17.69 -5.56
N SER A 507 26.56 -18.30 -6.70
CA SER A 507 26.36 -19.75 -6.87
C SER A 507 27.55 -20.59 -6.39
N ASN A 508 28.75 -20.02 -6.28
CA ASN A 508 29.94 -20.66 -5.72
C ASN A 508 30.04 -20.47 -4.19
N ASN A 509 29.02 -19.90 -3.54
CA ASN A 509 29.00 -19.52 -2.13
C ASN A 509 30.06 -18.46 -1.76
N GLU A 510 30.54 -17.69 -2.73
CA GLU A 510 31.46 -16.57 -2.51
C GLU A 510 30.66 -15.35 -2.09
N VAL A 511 31.12 -14.72 -1.00
CA VAL A 511 30.51 -13.49 -0.44
C VAL A 511 30.76 -12.32 -1.40
N ILE A 512 29.76 -11.46 -1.54
CA ILE A 512 29.85 -10.21 -2.31
C ILE A 512 31.13 -9.43 -1.93
N PRO A 513 31.95 -8.99 -2.90
CA PRO A 513 33.16 -8.23 -2.62
C PRO A 513 32.88 -6.87 -1.97
N ASP A 514 33.69 -6.44 -1.01
CA ASP A 514 33.58 -5.15 -0.34
C ASP A 514 33.59 -3.96 -1.33
N SER A 515 34.35 -4.10 -2.43
CA SER A 515 34.36 -3.11 -3.52
C SER A 515 33.01 -2.97 -4.20
N LEU A 516 32.26 -4.08 -4.37
CA LEU A 516 30.93 -4.06 -4.95
C LEU A 516 29.90 -3.51 -3.96
N VAL A 517 30.02 -3.87 -2.68
CA VAL A 517 29.20 -3.28 -1.61
C VAL A 517 29.35 -1.76 -1.57
N ALA A 518 30.59 -1.24 -1.66
CA ALA A 518 30.83 0.19 -1.71
C ALA A 518 30.21 0.85 -2.95
N LYS A 519 30.29 0.21 -4.13
CA LYS A 519 29.65 0.71 -5.37
C LYS A 519 28.13 0.75 -5.23
N ILE A 520 27.50 -0.28 -4.69
CA ILE A 520 26.05 -0.33 -4.42
C ILE A 520 25.65 0.86 -3.53
N ASN A 521 26.28 1.00 -2.35
CA ASN A 521 25.93 2.06 -1.40
C ASN A 521 26.14 3.48 -1.99
N ASN A 522 27.18 3.68 -2.80
CA ASN A 522 27.38 4.95 -3.50
C ASN A 522 26.32 5.22 -4.58
N SER A 523 25.80 4.17 -5.21
CA SER A 523 24.80 4.29 -6.27
C SER A 523 23.38 4.57 -5.74
N LEU A 524 23.06 4.31 -4.48
CA LEU A 524 21.74 4.54 -3.89
C LEU A 524 21.31 6.02 -3.92
N ARG A 525 22.27 6.95 -4.02
CA ARG A 525 22.01 8.38 -4.17
C ARG A 525 22.00 8.88 -5.62
N PHE A 526 22.18 7.97 -6.56
CA PHE A 526 22.18 8.31 -7.98
C PHE A 526 20.78 8.62 -8.48
N ASN A 527 20.64 9.63 -9.35
CA ASN A 527 19.39 10.03 -10.00
C ASN A 527 18.25 10.40 -9.02
N GLN A 528 18.57 10.72 -7.76
CA GLN A 528 17.58 11.06 -6.74
C GLN A 528 16.91 12.42 -6.97
N GLY A 529 17.56 13.33 -7.68
CA GLY A 529 16.95 14.57 -8.15
C GLY A 529 15.75 14.29 -9.06
N PHE A 530 15.94 13.40 -10.05
CA PHE A 530 14.87 12.95 -10.96
C PHE A 530 13.76 12.23 -10.18
N MET A 531 14.10 11.16 -9.47
CA MET A 531 13.12 10.28 -8.82
C MET A 531 12.26 11.03 -7.80
N THR A 532 12.89 11.93 -7.02
CA THR A 532 12.15 12.73 -6.04
C THR A 532 11.30 13.81 -6.72
N THR A 533 11.79 14.41 -7.80
CA THR A 533 11.02 15.42 -8.55
C THR A 533 9.76 14.82 -9.17
N GLU A 534 9.86 13.65 -9.85
CA GLU A 534 8.69 13.01 -10.47
C GLU A 534 7.67 12.53 -9.44
N LEU A 535 8.13 11.98 -8.29
CA LEU A 535 7.26 11.53 -7.21
C LEU A 535 6.55 12.71 -6.53
N CYS A 536 7.29 13.78 -6.27
CA CYS A 536 6.75 15.00 -5.67
C CYS A 536 5.77 15.70 -6.61
N ALA A 537 6.07 15.79 -7.91
CA ALA A 537 5.16 16.35 -8.91
C ALA A 537 3.86 15.55 -9.04
N ALA A 538 3.93 14.21 -8.96
CA ALA A 538 2.74 13.37 -8.94
C ALA A 538 1.89 13.61 -7.67
N SER A 539 2.54 13.78 -6.51
CA SER A 539 1.85 14.11 -5.24
C SER A 539 1.18 15.49 -5.29
N ILE A 540 1.85 16.47 -5.89
CA ILE A 540 1.28 17.81 -6.09
C ILE A 540 0.09 17.75 -7.06
N LEU A 541 0.21 17.02 -8.16
CA LEU A 541 -0.89 16.85 -9.12
C LEU A 541 -2.12 16.20 -8.45
N ASP A 542 -1.92 15.17 -7.62
CA ASP A 542 -2.98 14.56 -6.81
C ASP A 542 -3.68 15.60 -5.94
N MET A 543 -2.90 16.35 -5.15
CA MET A 543 -3.46 17.40 -4.28
C MET A 543 -4.24 18.43 -5.08
N LYS A 544 -3.69 18.95 -6.18
CA LYS A 544 -4.35 20.00 -6.96
C LYS A 544 -5.63 19.53 -7.65
N TRP A 545 -5.76 18.24 -8.02
CA TRP A 545 -7.03 17.66 -8.44
C TRP A 545 -8.06 17.66 -7.30
N HIS A 546 -7.66 17.28 -6.09
CA HIS A 546 -8.59 17.08 -4.97
C HIS A 546 -8.88 18.36 -4.16
N GLU A 547 -8.12 19.43 -4.38
CA GLU A 547 -8.42 20.78 -3.86
C GLU A 547 -9.46 21.54 -4.70
N LEU A 548 -9.84 21.01 -5.86
CA LEU A 548 -10.85 21.64 -6.71
C LEU A 548 -12.23 21.65 -6.03
N THR A 549 -12.94 22.76 -6.21
CA THR A 549 -14.35 22.94 -5.80
C THR A 549 -15.33 22.82 -6.96
N SER A 550 -14.85 22.80 -8.20
CA SER A 550 -15.57 22.51 -9.45
C SER A 550 -14.59 22.02 -10.52
N VAL A 551 -15.09 21.21 -11.46
CA VAL A 551 -14.34 20.78 -12.65
C VAL A 551 -14.87 21.43 -13.93
N ASP A 552 -15.76 22.42 -13.83
CA ASP A 552 -16.39 23.03 -14.98
C ASP A 552 -15.37 23.81 -15.82
N GLY A 553 -15.32 23.49 -17.10
CA GLY A 553 -14.41 24.13 -18.05
C GLY A 553 -12.93 23.71 -17.93
N ILE A 554 -12.63 22.68 -17.15
CA ILE A 554 -11.25 22.16 -17.06
C ILE A 554 -10.92 21.38 -18.33
N ASP A 555 -9.83 21.78 -18.96
CA ASP A 555 -9.06 20.99 -19.92
C ASP A 555 -7.92 20.31 -19.18
N ILE A 556 -7.81 18.99 -19.27
CA ILE A 556 -6.86 18.19 -18.48
C ILE A 556 -5.42 18.53 -18.82
N ASP A 557 -5.09 18.71 -20.12
CA ASP A 557 -3.74 19.02 -20.54
C ASP A 557 -3.31 20.41 -20.06
N ALA A 558 -4.18 21.41 -20.20
CA ALA A 558 -3.93 22.76 -19.70
C ALA A 558 -3.81 22.78 -18.15
N PHE A 559 -4.59 21.97 -17.46
CA PHE A 559 -4.52 21.85 -16.01
C PHE A 559 -3.18 21.24 -15.56
N GLU A 560 -2.76 20.10 -16.16
CA GLU A 560 -1.47 19.48 -15.89
C GLU A 560 -0.31 20.43 -16.18
N GLN A 561 -0.33 21.12 -17.32
CA GLN A 561 0.70 22.08 -17.68
C GLN A 561 0.81 23.22 -16.67
N LYS A 562 -0.32 23.81 -16.27
CA LYS A 562 -0.36 24.86 -15.26
C LYS A 562 0.28 24.40 -13.94
N ILE A 563 -0.09 23.21 -13.45
CA ILE A 563 0.45 22.67 -12.19
C ILE A 563 1.96 22.39 -12.33
N ALA A 564 2.41 21.85 -13.47
CA ALA A 564 3.84 21.64 -13.73
C ALA A 564 4.64 22.94 -13.66
N GLU A 565 4.13 24.02 -14.26
CA GLU A 565 4.76 25.35 -14.23
C GLU A 565 4.78 25.91 -12.79
N GLU A 566 3.66 25.84 -12.07
CA GLU A 566 3.53 26.36 -10.70
C GLU A 566 4.43 25.62 -9.69
N CYS A 567 4.57 24.31 -9.80
CA CYS A 567 5.44 23.52 -8.91
C CYS A 567 6.91 23.51 -9.35
N GLY A 568 7.24 24.03 -10.52
CA GLY A 568 8.60 24.11 -11.06
C GLY A 568 9.13 22.78 -11.56
N LEU A 569 8.23 21.88 -12.02
CA LEU A 569 8.61 20.65 -12.71
C LEU A 569 9.41 20.98 -13.96
N ILE A 570 10.59 20.38 -14.09
CA ILE A 570 11.44 20.61 -15.27
C ILE A 570 10.94 19.77 -16.45
N PRO A 571 10.88 20.37 -17.67
CA PRO A 571 10.27 19.71 -18.83
C PRO A 571 10.92 18.37 -19.19
N GLU A 572 12.21 18.20 -18.94
CA GLU A 572 12.97 17.00 -19.26
C GLU A 572 12.63 15.80 -18.36
N ILE A 573 11.88 16.00 -17.27
CA ILE A 573 11.42 14.92 -16.38
C ILE A 573 9.98 14.53 -16.72
N GLY A 574 9.07 15.50 -16.74
CA GLY A 574 7.64 15.26 -16.88
C GLY A 574 6.98 14.68 -15.62
N TYR A 575 5.72 14.30 -15.74
CA TYR A 575 4.99 13.62 -14.66
C TYR A 575 5.27 12.13 -14.66
N ARG A 576 5.45 11.54 -13.47
CA ARG A 576 5.46 10.09 -13.25
C ARG A 576 4.16 9.45 -13.73
N TYR A 577 3.04 10.06 -13.39
CA TYR A 577 1.70 9.71 -13.85
C TYR A 577 1.02 10.95 -14.39
N ARG A 578 0.49 10.88 -15.61
CA ARG A 578 -0.47 11.85 -16.10
C ARG A 578 -1.86 11.48 -15.60
N THR A 579 -2.73 12.44 -15.50
CA THR A 579 -4.11 12.29 -15.01
C THR A 579 -4.83 11.08 -15.63
N SER A 580 -4.69 10.86 -16.93
CA SER A 580 -5.43 9.83 -17.68
C SER A 580 -5.14 8.39 -17.28
N TYR A 581 -3.97 8.13 -16.66
CA TYR A 581 -3.58 6.79 -16.20
C TYR A 581 -3.05 6.76 -14.76
N PHE A 582 -3.38 7.76 -13.97
CA PHE A 582 -3.00 7.81 -12.55
C PHE A 582 -3.88 6.89 -11.71
N ASN A 583 -3.66 5.59 -11.84
CA ASN A 583 -4.45 4.54 -11.20
C ASN A 583 -4.54 4.71 -9.67
N HIS A 584 -3.45 5.10 -9.01
CA HIS A 584 -3.40 5.26 -7.55
C HIS A 584 -4.50 6.18 -7.03
N ILE A 585 -4.67 7.35 -7.63
CA ILE A 585 -5.60 8.36 -7.15
C ILE A 585 -7.04 8.20 -7.67
N PHE A 586 -7.22 7.52 -8.82
CA PHE A 586 -8.55 7.33 -9.38
C PHE A 586 -9.16 5.95 -9.09
N CYS A 587 -8.34 4.89 -8.91
CA CYS A 587 -8.84 3.51 -8.79
C CYS A 587 -8.41 2.79 -7.50
N SER A 588 -7.35 3.23 -6.81
CA SER A 588 -6.74 2.45 -5.71
C SER A 588 -6.83 3.12 -4.33
N GLY A 589 -7.67 4.16 -4.17
CA GLY A 589 -7.92 4.78 -2.86
C GLY A 589 -6.81 5.69 -2.32
N TYR A 590 -5.88 6.15 -3.18
CA TYR A 590 -4.84 7.13 -2.84
C TYR A 590 -5.23 8.58 -3.21
N ASN A 591 -6.51 8.84 -3.42
CA ASN A 591 -7.00 10.19 -3.70
C ASN A 591 -6.67 11.16 -2.56
N ALA A 592 -6.06 12.30 -2.89
CA ALA A 592 -5.47 13.24 -1.93
C ALA A 592 -4.54 12.56 -0.90
N GLY A 593 -3.90 11.44 -1.29
CA GLY A 593 -3.11 10.60 -0.40
C GLY A 593 -1.78 10.12 -0.97
N TYR A 594 -1.45 10.48 -2.22
CA TYR A 594 -0.21 10.05 -2.85
C TYR A 594 1.05 10.65 -2.19
N TYR A 595 0.91 11.82 -1.54
CA TYR A 595 1.96 12.43 -0.72
C TYR A 595 2.45 11.51 0.41
N GLY A 596 1.62 10.55 0.84
CA GLY A 596 1.90 9.65 1.95
C GLY A 596 3.21 8.87 1.80
N TYR A 597 3.62 8.54 0.58
CA TYR A 597 4.93 7.91 0.33
C TYR A 597 6.10 8.79 0.76
N LEU A 598 6.09 10.07 0.37
CA LEU A 598 7.14 11.02 0.78
C LEU A 598 7.05 11.38 2.27
N TRP A 599 5.82 11.49 2.78
CA TRP A 599 5.57 11.78 4.20
C TRP A 599 6.14 10.67 5.08
N ALA A 600 5.79 9.43 4.77
CA ALA A 600 6.26 8.26 5.51
C ALA A 600 7.78 8.07 5.39
N GLU A 601 8.37 8.37 4.23
CA GLU A 601 9.84 8.29 4.06
C GLU A 601 10.57 9.36 4.88
N VAL A 602 9.99 10.53 5.07
CA VAL A 602 10.56 11.51 6.01
C VAL A 602 10.54 10.96 7.43
N LEU A 603 9.43 10.31 7.86
CA LEU A 603 9.35 9.67 9.17
C LEU A 603 10.37 8.54 9.32
N ASP A 604 10.50 7.68 8.30
CA ASP A 604 11.47 6.60 8.25
C ASP A 604 12.90 7.10 8.41
N LYS A 605 13.32 8.00 7.49
CA LYS A 605 14.73 8.48 7.46
C LYS A 605 15.08 9.25 8.73
N ASP A 606 14.16 10.01 9.28
CA ASP A 606 14.38 10.70 10.55
C ASP A 606 14.48 9.72 11.73
N ALA A 607 13.62 8.70 11.78
CA ALA A 607 13.70 7.63 12.80
C ALA A 607 14.99 6.80 12.64
N PHE A 608 15.38 6.44 11.41
CA PHE A 608 16.62 5.69 11.17
C PHE A 608 17.88 6.51 11.51
N SER A 609 17.84 7.83 11.35
CA SER A 609 18.93 8.71 11.74
C SER A 609 19.32 8.57 13.23
N ILE A 610 18.37 8.17 14.08
CA ILE A 610 18.64 7.93 15.52
C ILE A 610 19.53 6.69 15.69
N PHE A 611 19.32 5.64 14.87
CA PHE A 611 20.19 4.47 14.85
C PHE A 611 21.58 4.81 14.33
N GLU A 612 21.69 5.60 13.26
CA GLU A 612 22.98 6.08 12.75
C GLU A 612 23.75 6.90 13.78
N GLN A 613 23.08 7.84 14.47
CA GLN A 613 23.67 8.68 15.51
C GLN A 613 24.12 7.89 16.74
N SER A 614 23.52 6.71 16.99
CA SER A 614 24.00 5.80 18.05
C SER A 614 25.35 5.16 17.73
N GLY A 615 25.84 5.28 16.48
CA GLY A 615 27.04 4.62 15.98
C GLY A 615 26.89 3.13 15.70
N ASN A 616 25.71 2.57 15.87
CA ASN A 616 25.41 1.17 15.60
C ASN A 616 23.97 0.98 15.10
N VAL A 617 23.79 0.78 13.80
CA VAL A 617 22.46 0.53 13.20
C VAL A 617 21.82 -0.79 13.65
N TRP A 618 22.59 -1.67 14.30
CA TRP A 618 22.13 -2.92 14.94
C TRP A 618 21.90 -2.76 16.45
N ASN A 619 21.58 -1.56 16.89
CA ASN A 619 21.32 -1.26 18.30
C ASN A 619 20.02 -1.91 18.77
N ILE A 620 20.15 -2.99 19.55
CA ILE A 620 19.01 -3.81 20.02
C ILE A 620 18.09 -3.02 20.96
N GLU A 621 18.62 -2.08 21.74
CA GLU A 621 17.81 -1.25 22.63
C GLU A 621 16.88 -0.32 21.82
N LEU A 622 17.43 0.33 20.78
CA LEU A 622 16.64 1.15 19.85
C LEU A 622 15.65 0.30 19.05
N ALA A 623 16.05 -0.88 18.57
CA ALA A 623 15.17 -1.80 17.85
C ALA A 623 14.01 -2.29 18.74
N THR A 624 14.32 -2.59 20.02
CA THR A 624 13.28 -2.95 21.01
C THR A 624 12.33 -1.78 21.26
N LYS A 625 12.85 -0.56 21.41
CA LYS A 625 12.04 0.64 21.56
C LYS A 625 11.14 0.88 20.33
N PHE A 626 11.70 0.76 19.12
CA PHE A 626 10.94 0.86 17.86
C PHE A 626 9.81 -0.16 17.79
N LYS A 627 10.12 -1.44 18.06
CA LYS A 627 9.14 -2.52 18.12
C LYS A 627 8.00 -2.21 19.09
N GLN A 628 8.31 -1.84 20.32
CA GLN A 628 7.32 -1.61 21.38
C GLN A 628 6.51 -0.32 21.17
N THR A 629 7.12 0.70 20.58
CA THR A 629 6.45 1.99 20.36
C THR A 629 5.58 1.96 19.10
N PHE A 630 5.99 1.24 18.07
CA PHE A 630 5.33 1.25 16.78
C PHE A 630 4.73 -0.12 16.40
N LEU A 631 5.58 -1.12 16.15
CA LEU A 631 5.13 -2.39 15.52
C LEU A 631 4.10 -3.15 16.36
N GLU A 632 4.20 -3.06 17.69
CA GLU A 632 3.25 -3.71 18.62
C GLU A 632 1.97 -2.90 18.82
N ARG A 633 1.94 -1.62 18.44
CA ARG A 633 0.88 -0.68 18.80
C ARG A 633 -0.17 -0.44 17.71
N GLY A 634 0.16 -0.69 16.44
CA GLY A 634 -0.75 -0.38 15.34
C GLY A 634 -1.37 1.02 15.47
N GLY A 635 -2.69 1.13 15.32
CA GLY A 635 -3.46 2.36 15.49
C GLY A 635 -4.00 2.62 16.90
N SER A 636 -3.43 1.97 17.95
CA SER A 636 -3.89 2.14 19.34
C SER A 636 -3.54 3.48 19.99
N GLU A 637 -2.82 4.35 19.26
CA GLU A 637 -2.46 5.71 19.64
C GLU A 637 -2.34 6.57 18.37
N GLU A 638 -2.38 7.90 18.56
CA GLU A 638 -2.13 8.84 17.47
C GLU A 638 -0.70 8.67 16.92
N PRO A 639 -0.50 8.59 15.59
CA PRO A 639 0.81 8.34 15.00
C PRO A 639 1.89 9.33 15.42
N MET A 640 1.58 10.63 15.50
CA MET A 640 2.55 11.65 15.91
C MET A 640 2.94 11.49 17.37
N VAL A 641 2.03 11.04 18.24
CA VAL A 641 2.35 10.75 19.66
C VAL A 641 3.30 9.56 19.75
N LEU A 642 3.06 8.50 18.97
CA LEU A 642 3.99 7.36 18.89
C LEU A 642 5.37 7.82 18.39
N TYR A 643 5.40 8.67 17.37
CA TYR A 643 6.64 9.20 16.85
C TYR A 643 7.43 10.01 17.90
N GLU A 644 6.79 10.93 18.59
CA GLU A 644 7.41 11.73 19.66
C GLU A 644 7.87 10.86 20.85
N GLN A 645 7.15 9.78 21.18
CA GLN A 645 7.58 8.81 22.20
C GLN A 645 8.86 8.08 21.77
N PHE A 646 9.00 7.74 20.50
CA PHE A 646 10.20 7.11 19.98
C PHE A 646 11.35 8.10 19.83
N ALA A 647 11.14 9.20 19.12
CA ALA A 647 12.21 10.13 18.74
C ALA A 647 12.53 11.22 19.81
N GLY A 648 11.60 11.47 20.75
CA GLY A 648 11.71 12.57 21.72
C GLY A 648 11.47 13.97 21.13
N ARG A 649 11.10 14.04 19.84
CA ARG A 649 10.84 15.26 19.07
C ARG A 649 9.94 14.95 17.88
N ARG A 650 9.42 16.01 17.24
CA ARG A 650 8.75 15.86 15.95
C ARG A 650 9.76 15.53 14.85
N PRO A 651 9.32 14.86 13.76
CA PRO A 651 10.17 14.57 12.62
C PRO A 651 10.55 15.85 11.86
N ASP A 652 11.72 15.79 11.18
CA ASP A 652 12.11 16.82 10.24
C ASP A 652 12.62 16.22 8.93
N GLN A 653 12.64 17.02 7.86
CA GLN A 653 13.01 16.54 6.51
C GLN A 653 14.52 16.37 6.30
N THR A 654 15.36 16.78 7.24
CA THR A 654 16.82 16.86 7.01
C THR A 654 17.45 15.49 6.72
N ALA A 655 17.08 14.47 7.49
CA ALA A 655 17.60 13.11 7.27
C ALA A 655 17.17 12.54 5.90
N PHE A 656 15.92 12.76 5.50
CA PHE A 656 15.40 12.40 4.19
C PHE A 656 16.15 13.11 3.06
N LEU A 657 16.28 14.43 3.12
CA LEU A 657 16.94 15.23 2.07
C LEU A 657 18.43 14.85 1.94
N ARG A 658 19.14 14.59 3.06
CA ARG A 658 20.53 14.10 3.06
C ARG A 658 20.63 12.67 2.56
N GLY A 659 19.75 11.80 2.99
CA GLY A 659 19.72 10.38 2.57
C GLY A 659 19.61 10.26 1.06
N ARG A 660 18.74 11.07 0.44
CA ARG A 660 18.59 11.16 -1.01
C ARG A 660 19.66 12.03 -1.71
N GLY A 661 20.58 12.66 -0.99
CA GLY A 661 21.62 13.53 -1.59
C GLY A 661 21.04 14.79 -2.25
N LEU A 662 19.92 15.30 -1.76
CA LEU A 662 19.27 16.51 -2.26
C LEU A 662 19.86 17.77 -1.59
N ILE A 663 20.44 17.60 -0.42
CA ILE A 663 21.23 18.61 0.32
C ILE A 663 22.54 17.95 0.84
N ASP A 664 23.52 18.79 1.23
CA ASP A 664 24.81 18.36 1.80
C ASP A 664 24.66 17.78 3.22
#